data_5c18a21a49b6f02aac3b9797cc1771e6
#
_entry.id   5c18a21a49b6f02aac3b9797cc1771e6
#
_cell.length_a   1.000
_cell.length_b   1.000
_cell.length_c   1.000
_cell.angle_alpha   90.00
_cell.angle_beta   90.00
_cell.angle_gamma   90.00
#
_symmetry.space_group_name_H-M   'P 1'
#
loop_
_entity.id
_entity.type
_entity.pdbx_description
1 polymer ?
#
loop_
_entity_poly.entity_id
_entity_poly.type
_entity_poly.pdbx_seq_one_letter_code
_entity_poly.pdbx_strand_id
1 'polypeptide(L)'
;MGALIAALVAASLVSLSATDALVLLGIPDPGVVTRYGLPMVKAAGYIAAVIAAGCALLAAFLAPPQPSGVLDAGGYRALRVCSVAAAIWAVCAFLMVPLTLSDVSGAGFAEAVRPENLWPALPRVDTAVAWAWTGIFAAALAMASRAVLRWSWTPVVFALSLLTLMPLVLTGHSASGGSHDVATNSLFWHLIGATLWIGGLFAVLMHAWYRSEHLALVVRRYSLVATVAFVAVAVSGVINAFVRIQLSDLFADPYGRLVLAKLIALAVLGIFGWTQRRRVVAALQRNGQAKTPFVRLAIVEFFVLAATFGLAVALGRTPPPAPASVPSLMEVELGYELTGPPTFGRLMLDWRFDLIFGTAAIVLAVLYVKGVRVLRARGDAWPVGRVVAWLSGCVVLLVATSSGIGKYAHAMFSVHMGSHMLLSMLVPILLVLGGPVTLALRALKPAGRGGVPGPREWLLAAVNSPVSKFLTQPVIAAVLFVAGFYGLYFGGIFDAYVGSHTAHILMNLHFLLSGYLFYWVVIGVDPSPHPLQPLAKLGLLWATLPFHAFFGIALMNMETVMGGWFYQQLNLPWVRDLLEDQRVGGGLAWGTGEMPLIVVMLALLVQWSRSDRRVARRYDRVADKDDDAALAAHNAMFAELARKDAEDRWR
;
A
#
# COMPACT_ATOMS: atom_id res chain seq x y z
N MET A 1 -0.82 28.22 -14.68
CA MET A 1 0.33 29.06 -14.30
C MET A 1 1.37 28.28 -13.47
N GLY A 2 1.04 27.59 -12.36
CA GLY A 2 2.01 26.82 -11.57
C GLY A 2 2.72 25.71 -12.35
N ALA A 3 2.00 24.95 -13.20
CA ALA A 3 2.60 23.95 -14.09
C ALA A 3 3.62 24.57 -15.07
N LEU A 4 3.29 25.72 -15.63
CA LEU A 4 4.18 26.45 -16.52
C LEU A 4 5.45 26.91 -15.78
N ILE A 5 5.31 27.44 -14.57
CA ILE A 5 6.45 27.85 -13.72
C ILE A 5 7.34 26.65 -13.40
N ALA A 6 6.78 25.53 -12.97
CA ALA A 6 7.54 24.33 -12.67
C ALA A 6 8.24 23.77 -13.92
N ALA A 7 7.56 23.75 -15.07
CA ALA A 7 8.14 23.32 -16.34
C ALA A 7 9.29 24.25 -16.79
N LEU A 8 9.13 25.58 -16.69
CA LEU A 8 10.17 26.55 -17.03
C LEU A 8 11.37 26.44 -16.09
N VAL A 9 11.15 26.30 -14.77
CA VAL A 9 12.23 26.09 -13.79
C VAL A 9 12.97 24.80 -14.09
N ALA A 10 12.25 23.70 -14.33
CA ALA A 10 12.86 22.42 -14.66
C ALA A 10 13.66 22.48 -15.99
N ALA A 11 13.08 23.06 -17.03
CA ALA A 11 13.75 23.22 -18.33
C ALA A 11 15.03 24.08 -18.23
N SER A 12 14.96 25.16 -17.47
CA SER A 12 16.13 26.07 -17.29
C SER A 12 17.24 25.38 -16.50
N LEU A 13 16.92 24.65 -15.41
CA LEU A 13 17.92 23.97 -14.62
C LEU A 13 18.52 22.74 -15.32
N VAL A 14 17.72 22.03 -16.12
CA VAL A 14 18.19 20.89 -16.91
C VAL A 14 19.08 21.34 -18.08
N SER A 15 18.79 22.46 -18.71
CA SER A 15 19.65 23.00 -19.80
C SER A 15 21.05 23.38 -19.31
N LEU A 16 21.19 23.75 -18.02
CA LEU A 16 22.47 24.08 -17.41
C LEU A 16 23.29 22.83 -16.99
N SER A 17 22.64 21.67 -16.74
CA SER A 17 23.30 20.49 -16.20
C SER A 17 23.38 19.28 -17.17
N ALA A 18 22.58 19.25 -18.23
CA ALA A 18 22.42 18.03 -19.05
C ALA A 18 23.47 17.92 -20.20
N THR A 19 24.12 19.00 -20.61
CA THR A 19 25.07 18.97 -21.71
C THR A 19 26.33 18.15 -21.42
N ASP A 20 26.76 18.10 -20.17
CA ASP A 20 28.02 17.43 -19.80
C ASP A 20 27.83 15.92 -19.54
N ALA A 21 26.68 15.49 -19.03
CA ALA A 21 26.45 14.09 -18.62
C ALA A 21 26.28 13.14 -19.82
N LEU A 22 25.61 13.54 -20.89
CA LEU A 22 25.39 12.70 -22.08
C LEU A 22 26.70 12.53 -22.89
N VAL A 23 27.51 13.61 -22.96
CA VAL A 23 28.82 13.58 -23.62
C VAL A 23 29.79 12.65 -22.89
N LEU A 24 29.77 12.66 -21.55
CA LEU A 24 30.60 11.76 -20.72
C LEU A 24 30.23 10.28 -20.87
N LEU A 25 28.98 9.97 -21.18
CA LEU A 25 28.50 8.60 -21.41
C LEU A 25 28.66 8.12 -22.86
N GLY A 26 29.15 8.97 -23.77
CA GLY A 26 29.29 8.64 -25.20
C GLY A 26 27.96 8.40 -25.93
N ILE A 27 26.83 8.82 -25.34
CA ILE A 27 25.49 8.69 -25.93
C ILE A 27 25.27 9.89 -26.89
N PRO A 28 24.78 9.66 -28.13
CA PRO A 28 24.43 10.72 -29.04
C PRO A 28 23.37 11.67 -28.45
N ASP A 29 23.36 12.92 -28.87
CA ASP A 29 22.35 13.90 -28.48
C ASP A 29 20.98 13.51 -29.05
N PRO A 30 19.94 13.24 -28.22
CA PRO A 30 18.61 12.85 -28.69
C PRO A 30 17.85 14.00 -29.41
N GLY A 31 18.45 15.16 -29.50
CA GLY A 31 17.89 16.35 -30.16
C GLY A 31 17.03 17.22 -29.25
N VAL A 32 16.72 18.43 -29.79
CA VAL A 32 16.03 19.51 -29.05
C VAL A 32 14.67 19.06 -28.47
N VAL A 33 13.91 18.28 -29.23
CA VAL A 33 12.56 17.83 -28.81
C VAL A 33 12.64 16.98 -27.53
N THR A 34 13.57 16.05 -27.45
CA THR A 34 13.72 15.19 -26.28
C THR A 34 14.37 15.94 -25.13
N ARG A 35 15.42 16.73 -25.41
CA ARG A 35 16.15 17.50 -24.40
C ARG A 35 15.22 18.42 -23.57
N TYR A 36 14.32 19.15 -24.22
CA TYR A 36 13.41 20.09 -23.55
C TYR A 36 12.02 19.47 -23.31
N GLY A 37 11.51 18.65 -24.22
CA GLY A 37 10.18 18.04 -24.13
C GLY A 37 10.04 17.09 -22.96
N LEU A 38 11.04 16.23 -22.72
CA LEU A 38 10.99 15.25 -21.65
C LEU A 38 10.79 15.88 -20.24
N PRO A 39 11.60 16.86 -19.79
CA PRO A 39 11.38 17.47 -18.47
C PRO A 39 10.08 18.29 -18.41
N MET A 40 9.66 18.92 -19.50
CA MET A 40 8.41 19.69 -19.55
C MET A 40 7.18 18.79 -19.45
N VAL A 41 7.12 17.72 -20.26
CA VAL A 41 6.01 16.75 -20.24
C VAL A 41 5.96 16.02 -18.90
N LYS A 42 7.11 15.64 -18.35
CA LYS A 42 7.21 15.01 -17.03
C LYS A 42 6.68 15.93 -15.93
N ALA A 43 7.08 17.20 -15.91
CA ALA A 43 6.60 18.17 -14.91
C ALA A 43 5.10 18.44 -15.04
N ALA A 44 4.60 18.63 -16.27
CA ALA A 44 3.17 18.84 -16.53
C ALA A 44 2.34 17.62 -16.11
N GLY A 45 2.82 16.42 -16.44
CA GLY A 45 2.20 15.17 -16.05
C GLY A 45 2.11 14.99 -14.54
N TYR A 46 3.19 15.20 -13.83
CA TYR A 46 3.19 15.10 -12.36
C TYR A 46 2.26 16.10 -11.68
N ILE A 47 2.20 17.34 -12.19
CA ILE A 47 1.25 18.32 -11.66
C ILE A 47 -0.19 17.85 -11.89
N ALA A 48 -0.48 17.30 -13.06
CA ALA A 48 -1.79 16.75 -13.37
C ALA A 48 -2.12 15.55 -12.44
N ALA A 49 -1.17 14.65 -12.19
CA ALA A 49 -1.33 13.53 -11.26
C ALA A 49 -1.64 14.01 -9.83
N VAL A 50 -0.90 15.00 -9.34
CA VAL A 50 -1.07 15.61 -8.02
C VAL A 50 -2.45 16.25 -7.89
N ILE A 51 -2.91 17.00 -8.91
CA ILE A 51 -4.25 17.60 -8.94
C ILE A 51 -5.33 16.51 -8.95
N ALA A 52 -5.17 15.46 -9.75
CA ALA A 52 -6.11 14.36 -9.81
C ALA A 52 -6.27 13.66 -8.45
N ALA A 53 -5.15 13.32 -7.81
CA ALA A 53 -5.16 12.66 -6.50
C ALA A 53 -5.72 13.57 -5.38
N GLY A 54 -5.39 14.86 -5.39
CA GLY A 54 -5.95 15.83 -4.43
C GLY A 54 -7.46 16.01 -4.57
N CYS A 55 -7.96 16.05 -5.80
CA CYS A 55 -9.40 16.12 -6.08
C CYS A 55 -10.12 14.82 -5.67
N ALA A 56 -9.51 13.65 -5.90
CA ALA A 56 -10.03 12.37 -5.42
C ALA A 56 -10.04 12.30 -3.89
N LEU A 57 -8.99 12.79 -3.21
CA LEU A 57 -8.92 12.93 -1.76
C LEU A 57 -10.05 13.79 -1.22
N LEU A 58 -10.32 14.96 -1.85
CA LEU A 58 -11.40 15.84 -1.46
C LEU A 58 -12.76 15.13 -1.53
N ALA A 59 -13.06 14.47 -2.63
CA ALA A 59 -14.32 13.77 -2.84
C ALA A 59 -14.51 12.59 -1.89
N ALA A 60 -13.42 11.87 -1.55
CA ALA A 60 -13.49 10.68 -0.71
C ALA A 60 -13.59 10.99 0.79
N PHE A 61 -12.78 11.93 1.29
CA PHE A 61 -12.54 12.06 2.73
C PHE A 61 -12.71 13.47 3.28
N LEU A 62 -12.53 14.51 2.47
CA LEU A 62 -12.56 15.88 2.99
C LEU A 62 -13.97 16.47 2.94
N ALA A 63 -14.65 16.42 1.80
CA ALA A 63 -16.03 16.90 1.64
C ALA A 63 -17.03 15.81 2.09
N PRO A 64 -18.09 16.18 2.82
CA PRO A 64 -19.13 15.23 3.19
C PRO A 64 -20.05 14.94 1.99
N PRO A 65 -20.59 13.71 1.87
CA PRO A 65 -21.63 13.42 0.91
C PRO A 65 -22.99 14.01 1.34
N GLN A 66 -23.95 14.02 0.43
CA GLN A 66 -25.36 14.28 0.73
C GLN A 66 -25.94 13.14 1.61
N PRO A 67 -27.03 13.38 2.34
CA PRO A 67 -27.70 12.33 3.14
C PRO A 67 -28.13 11.11 2.32
N SER A 68 -28.38 11.27 1.02
CA SER A 68 -28.69 10.21 0.06
C SER A 68 -27.48 9.28 -0.26
N GLY A 69 -26.28 9.62 0.18
CA GLY A 69 -25.04 8.92 -0.19
C GLY A 69 -24.48 9.29 -1.57
N VAL A 70 -25.10 10.25 -2.25
CA VAL A 70 -24.59 10.85 -3.48
C VAL A 70 -23.59 11.96 -3.12
N LEU A 71 -22.66 12.24 -4.01
CA LEU A 71 -21.70 13.33 -3.85
C LEU A 71 -22.43 14.69 -3.73
N ASP A 72 -21.90 15.56 -2.87
CA ASP A 72 -22.29 16.97 -2.89
C ASP A 72 -21.74 17.68 -4.13
N ALA A 73 -22.17 18.92 -4.37
CA ALA A 73 -21.72 19.70 -5.52
C ALA A 73 -20.20 19.93 -5.52
N GLY A 74 -19.57 20.01 -4.34
CA GLY A 74 -18.12 20.17 -4.19
C GLY A 74 -17.37 18.90 -4.56
N GLY A 75 -17.80 17.75 -4.05
CA GLY A 75 -17.24 16.45 -4.37
C GLY A 75 -17.41 16.05 -5.83
N TYR A 76 -18.59 16.34 -6.41
CA TYR A 76 -18.83 16.12 -7.83
C TYR A 76 -17.91 16.94 -8.72
N ARG A 77 -17.75 18.26 -8.45
CA ARG A 77 -16.81 19.12 -9.17
C ARG A 77 -15.38 18.62 -9.03
N ALA A 78 -14.99 18.18 -7.84
CA ALA A 78 -13.67 17.60 -7.60
C ALA A 78 -13.41 16.38 -8.49
N LEU A 79 -14.37 15.45 -8.61
CA LEU A 79 -14.21 14.30 -9.52
C LEU A 79 -14.18 14.71 -11.00
N ARG A 80 -14.88 15.78 -11.41
CA ARG A 80 -14.78 16.30 -12.79
C ARG A 80 -13.39 16.88 -13.08
N VAL A 81 -12.82 17.63 -12.14
CA VAL A 81 -11.44 18.12 -12.25
C VAL A 81 -10.45 16.96 -12.18
N CYS A 82 -10.65 15.98 -11.31
CA CYS A 82 -9.88 14.75 -11.27
C CYS A 82 -9.84 14.05 -12.63
N SER A 83 -11.00 13.89 -13.28
CA SER A 83 -11.10 13.25 -14.61
C SER A 83 -10.29 14.00 -15.68
N VAL A 84 -10.40 15.32 -15.73
CA VAL A 84 -9.63 16.14 -16.71
C VAL A 84 -8.13 16.07 -16.40
N ALA A 85 -7.74 16.23 -15.15
CA ALA A 85 -6.34 16.14 -14.74
C ALA A 85 -5.75 14.74 -15.01
N ALA A 86 -6.51 13.67 -14.73
CA ALA A 86 -6.10 12.31 -15.03
C ALA A 86 -5.98 12.04 -16.54
N ALA A 87 -6.84 12.64 -17.37
CA ALA A 87 -6.71 12.56 -18.84
C ALA A 87 -5.44 13.27 -19.32
N ILE A 88 -5.12 14.45 -18.79
CA ILE A 88 -3.86 15.16 -19.09
C ILE A 88 -2.67 14.30 -18.62
N TRP A 89 -2.75 13.71 -17.44
CA TRP A 89 -1.73 12.80 -16.92
C TRP A 89 -1.50 11.60 -17.84
N ALA A 90 -2.58 10.96 -18.34
CA ALA A 90 -2.51 9.86 -19.27
C ALA A 90 -1.80 10.25 -20.58
N VAL A 91 -2.18 11.39 -21.16
CA VAL A 91 -1.52 11.90 -22.37
C VAL A 91 -0.04 12.16 -22.12
N CYS A 92 0.31 12.84 -21.02
CA CYS A 92 1.71 13.07 -20.67
C CYS A 92 2.47 11.75 -20.48
N ALA A 93 1.88 10.76 -19.79
CA ALA A 93 2.50 9.48 -19.56
C ALA A 93 2.75 8.69 -20.86
N PHE A 94 1.79 8.67 -21.79
CA PHE A 94 2.00 8.05 -23.10
C PHE A 94 3.04 8.79 -23.95
N LEU A 95 3.12 10.11 -23.87
CA LEU A 95 4.17 10.89 -24.54
C LEU A 95 5.56 10.65 -23.92
N MET A 96 5.61 10.36 -22.62
CA MET A 96 6.88 10.02 -21.95
C MET A 96 7.47 8.69 -22.45
N VAL A 97 6.69 7.77 -23.00
CA VAL A 97 7.21 6.49 -23.53
C VAL A 97 8.24 6.74 -24.65
N PRO A 98 7.88 7.35 -25.79
CA PRO A 98 8.86 7.61 -26.86
C PRO A 98 9.94 8.63 -26.45
N LEU A 99 9.63 9.60 -25.58
CA LEU A 99 10.63 10.54 -25.06
C LEU A 99 11.70 9.82 -24.23
N THR A 100 11.29 8.83 -23.40
CA THR A 100 12.23 8.03 -22.62
C THR A 100 13.07 7.13 -23.50
N LEU A 101 12.49 6.49 -24.52
CA LEU A 101 13.23 5.67 -25.47
C LEU A 101 14.23 6.49 -26.29
N SER A 102 13.85 7.69 -26.73
CA SER A 102 14.74 8.64 -27.39
C SER A 102 15.92 9.07 -26.48
N ASP A 103 15.63 9.38 -25.20
CA ASP A 103 16.64 9.81 -24.22
C ASP A 103 17.66 8.70 -23.91
N VAL A 104 17.20 7.45 -23.79
CA VAL A 104 18.06 6.30 -23.47
C VAL A 104 18.89 5.84 -24.68
N SER A 105 18.33 5.88 -25.89
CA SER A 105 19.01 5.43 -27.10
C SER A 105 19.87 6.52 -27.77
N GLY A 106 19.65 7.79 -27.44
CA GLY A 106 20.23 8.92 -28.17
C GLY A 106 19.64 9.16 -29.57
N ALA A 107 18.61 8.35 -29.96
CA ALA A 107 17.92 8.52 -31.23
C ALA A 107 16.95 9.72 -31.19
N GLY A 108 16.74 10.38 -32.31
CA GLY A 108 15.79 11.49 -32.40
C GLY A 108 14.35 11.06 -32.09
N PHE A 109 13.55 11.96 -31.50
CA PHE A 109 12.15 11.67 -31.13
C PHE A 109 11.31 11.09 -32.29
N ALA A 110 11.48 11.64 -33.52
CA ALA A 110 10.76 11.16 -34.71
C ALA A 110 11.12 9.73 -35.09
N GLU A 111 12.31 9.27 -34.76
CA GLU A 111 12.75 7.88 -34.95
C GLU A 111 12.24 6.98 -33.86
N ALA A 112 12.25 7.43 -32.60
CA ALA A 112 11.75 6.69 -31.45
C ALA A 112 10.23 6.43 -31.50
N VAL A 113 9.44 7.28 -32.16
CA VAL A 113 7.98 7.12 -32.32
C VAL A 113 7.62 6.08 -33.39
N ARG A 114 8.51 5.74 -34.32
CA ARG A 114 8.20 4.77 -35.39
C ARG A 114 7.84 3.41 -34.78
N PRO A 115 6.73 2.77 -35.20
CA PRO A 115 6.28 1.50 -34.63
C PRO A 115 7.35 0.40 -34.69
N GLU A 116 8.15 0.37 -35.73
CA GLU A 116 9.25 -0.59 -35.94
C GLU A 116 10.37 -0.47 -34.88
N ASN A 117 10.55 0.72 -34.28
CA ASN A 117 11.51 0.97 -33.21
C ASN A 117 10.85 0.93 -31.83
N LEU A 118 9.63 1.48 -31.71
CA LEU A 118 8.91 1.63 -30.45
C LEU A 118 8.55 0.28 -29.81
N TRP A 119 7.92 -0.61 -30.58
CA TRP A 119 7.41 -1.87 -30.03
C TRP A 119 8.51 -2.85 -29.59
N PRO A 120 9.63 -3.03 -30.32
CA PRO A 120 10.72 -3.88 -29.87
C PRO A 120 11.53 -3.28 -28.72
N ALA A 121 11.61 -1.93 -28.62
CA ALA A 121 12.37 -1.25 -27.58
C ALA A 121 11.61 -1.14 -26.26
N LEU A 122 10.27 -1.01 -26.30
CA LEU A 122 9.43 -0.81 -25.13
C LEU A 122 9.70 -1.82 -24.01
N PRO A 123 9.66 -3.15 -24.23
CA PRO A 123 9.87 -4.13 -23.16
C PRO A 123 11.31 -4.20 -22.64
N ARG A 124 12.27 -3.55 -23.31
CA ARG A 124 13.69 -3.56 -22.94
C ARG A 124 14.07 -2.39 -22.01
N VAL A 125 13.17 -1.42 -21.85
CA VAL A 125 13.42 -0.20 -21.06
C VAL A 125 12.35 -0.10 -19.97
N ASP A 126 12.66 -0.52 -18.76
CA ASP A 126 11.74 -0.59 -17.63
C ASP A 126 11.01 0.73 -17.34
N THR A 127 11.73 1.84 -17.45
CA THR A 127 11.13 3.18 -17.29
C THR A 127 10.10 3.49 -18.37
N ALA A 128 10.27 3.02 -19.61
CA ALA A 128 9.27 3.19 -20.67
C ALA A 128 8.03 2.32 -20.40
N VAL A 129 8.22 1.09 -19.94
CA VAL A 129 7.13 0.20 -19.49
C VAL A 129 6.35 0.84 -18.33
N ALA A 130 7.05 1.42 -17.34
CA ALA A 130 6.41 2.10 -16.24
C ALA A 130 5.57 3.30 -16.67
N TRP A 131 6.04 4.09 -17.65
CA TRP A 131 5.27 5.17 -18.23
C TRP A 131 4.01 4.66 -18.96
N ALA A 132 4.10 3.55 -19.69
CA ALA A 132 2.96 2.93 -20.35
C ALA A 132 1.89 2.49 -19.33
N TRP A 133 2.26 1.79 -18.27
CA TRP A 133 1.34 1.41 -17.20
C TRP A 133 0.74 2.62 -16.48
N THR A 134 1.55 3.64 -16.22
CA THR A 134 1.07 4.91 -15.66
C THR A 134 -0.01 5.53 -16.54
N GLY A 135 0.19 5.55 -17.87
CA GLY A 135 -0.79 6.04 -18.83
C GLY A 135 -2.10 5.26 -18.79
N ILE A 136 -2.01 3.92 -18.74
CA ILE A 136 -3.18 3.03 -18.64
C ILE A 136 -3.97 3.29 -17.34
N PHE A 137 -3.29 3.33 -16.19
CA PHE A 137 -3.95 3.60 -14.91
C PHE A 137 -4.53 5.02 -14.84
N ALA A 138 -3.85 6.01 -15.42
CA ALA A 138 -4.36 7.39 -15.47
C ALA A 138 -5.59 7.50 -16.38
N ALA A 139 -5.63 6.81 -17.52
CA ALA A 139 -6.81 6.72 -18.38
C ALA A 139 -7.99 6.04 -17.67
N ALA A 140 -7.72 4.94 -16.97
CA ALA A 140 -8.73 4.26 -16.15
C ALA A 140 -9.27 5.19 -15.04
N LEU A 141 -8.39 5.96 -14.38
CA LEU A 141 -8.78 6.96 -13.39
C LEU A 141 -9.66 8.05 -13.99
N ALA A 142 -9.32 8.55 -15.19
CA ALA A 142 -10.10 9.56 -15.87
C ALA A 142 -11.53 9.07 -16.17
N MET A 143 -11.68 7.84 -16.62
CA MET A 143 -12.98 7.19 -16.87
C MET A 143 -13.75 6.93 -15.57
N ALA A 144 -13.11 6.32 -14.57
CA ALA A 144 -13.73 6.02 -13.28
C ALA A 144 -14.25 7.29 -12.59
N SER A 145 -13.46 8.38 -12.61
CA SER A 145 -13.85 9.66 -12.00
C SER A 145 -15.09 10.28 -12.66
N ARG A 146 -15.37 9.95 -13.92
CA ARG A 146 -16.60 10.39 -14.61
C ARG A 146 -17.82 9.55 -14.26
N ALA A 147 -17.63 8.24 -14.07
CA ALA A 147 -18.69 7.29 -13.82
C ALA A 147 -19.20 7.33 -12.38
N VAL A 148 -18.33 7.68 -11.41
CA VAL A 148 -18.65 7.63 -9.98
C VAL A 148 -19.50 8.83 -9.55
N LEU A 149 -20.71 8.54 -9.05
CA LEU A 149 -21.64 9.52 -8.47
C LEU A 149 -21.90 9.25 -6.98
N ARG A 150 -21.76 7.99 -6.54
CA ARG A 150 -21.95 7.59 -5.14
C ARG A 150 -20.67 7.75 -4.36
N TRP A 151 -20.77 8.36 -3.18
CA TRP A 151 -19.62 8.56 -2.29
C TRP A 151 -18.91 7.26 -1.91
N SER A 152 -19.63 6.15 -1.75
CA SER A 152 -19.04 4.85 -1.38
C SER A 152 -17.97 4.32 -2.35
N TRP A 153 -17.94 4.79 -3.60
CA TRP A 153 -16.94 4.42 -4.61
C TRP A 153 -15.75 5.38 -4.70
N THR A 154 -15.85 6.55 -4.07
CA THR A 154 -14.76 7.54 -4.14
C THR A 154 -13.45 7.10 -3.49
N PRO A 155 -13.43 6.25 -2.41
CA PRO A 155 -12.17 5.69 -1.92
C PRO A 155 -11.45 4.81 -2.94
N VAL A 156 -12.20 4.10 -3.82
CA VAL A 156 -11.60 3.31 -4.91
C VAL A 156 -10.97 4.23 -5.96
N VAL A 157 -11.64 5.32 -6.32
CA VAL A 157 -11.07 6.35 -7.22
C VAL A 157 -9.80 6.96 -6.61
N PHE A 158 -9.83 7.25 -5.31
CA PHE A 158 -8.66 7.75 -4.60
C PHE A 158 -7.51 6.74 -4.58
N ALA A 159 -7.77 5.47 -4.27
CA ALA A 159 -6.77 4.40 -4.32
C ALA A 159 -6.18 4.25 -5.74
N LEU A 160 -7.03 4.27 -6.77
CA LEU A 160 -6.59 4.24 -8.16
C LEU A 160 -5.70 5.44 -8.51
N SER A 161 -6.01 6.64 -7.97
CA SER A 161 -5.17 7.83 -8.19
C SER A 161 -3.76 7.69 -7.59
N LEU A 162 -3.62 7.04 -6.44
CA LEU A 162 -2.31 6.73 -5.87
C LEU A 162 -1.61 5.61 -6.65
N LEU A 163 -2.36 4.63 -7.15
CA LEU A 163 -1.82 3.54 -7.97
C LEU A 163 -1.18 4.06 -9.27
N THR A 164 -1.69 5.17 -9.84
CA THR A 164 -1.07 5.77 -11.04
C THR A 164 0.38 6.20 -10.85
N LEU A 165 0.82 6.43 -9.62
CA LEU A 165 2.18 6.85 -9.29
C LEU A 165 3.13 5.66 -9.10
N MET A 166 2.59 4.47 -8.79
CA MET A 166 3.38 3.31 -8.39
C MET A 166 4.37 2.84 -9.45
N PRO A 167 4.02 2.71 -10.74
CA PRO A 167 4.98 2.22 -11.73
C PRO A 167 6.28 3.03 -11.77
N LEU A 168 6.18 4.34 -11.60
CA LEU A 168 7.34 5.24 -11.63
C LEU A 168 8.20 5.21 -10.36
N VAL A 169 7.59 4.89 -9.21
CA VAL A 169 8.34 4.67 -7.95
C VAL A 169 9.23 3.45 -8.08
N LEU A 170 8.73 2.44 -8.77
CA LEU A 170 9.28 1.10 -8.81
C LEU A 170 10.44 0.93 -9.83
N THR A 171 10.59 1.88 -10.79
CA THR A 171 11.54 1.77 -11.91
C THR A 171 12.49 2.97 -12.05
N GLY A 172 12.49 3.92 -11.10
CA GLY A 172 13.36 5.11 -11.16
C GLY A 172 14.83 4.82 -10.80
N HIS A 173 15.72 5.82 -10.98
CA HIS A 173 17.14 5.76 -10.57
C HIS A 173 17.36 5.42 -9.08
N SER A 174 16.31 5.44 -8.28
CA SER A 174 16.33 4.96 -6.89
C SER A 174 16.36 3.45 -6.79
N ALA A 175 16.05 2.73 -7.88
CA ALA A 175 16.03 1.27 -7.93
C ALA A 175 17.38 0.67 -8.37
N SER A 176 18.42 1.48 -8.59
CA SER A 176 19.75 1.04 -8.98
C SER A 176 20.83 1.63 -8.07
N GLY A 177 21.88 0.87 -7.79
CA GLY A 177 23.00 1.28 -6.93
C GLY A 177 22.83 0.90 -5.45
N GLY A 178 23.85 1.16 -4.63
CA GLY A 178 23.87 0.81 -3.22
C GLY A 178 22.72 1.44 -2.44
N SER A 179 22.17 0.70 -1.47
CA SER A 179 21.01 1.09 -0.65
C SER A 179 19.73 1.44 -1.44
N HIS A 180 19.56 0.83 -2.62
CA HIS A 180 18.40 1.08 -3.48
C HIS A 180 17.05 0.72 -2.82
N ASP A 181 17.04 -0.25 -1.91
CA ASP A 181 15.87 -0.62 -1.10
C ASP A 181 15.38 0.54 -0.22
N VAL A 182 16.29 1.19 0.51
CA VAL A 182 15.98 2.38 1.34
C VAL A 182 15.58 3.56 0.45
N ALA A 183 16.29 3.75 -0.66
CA ALA A 183 16.03 4.83 -1.59
C ALA A 183 14.62 4.72 -2.23
N THR A 184 14.25 3.54 -2.71
CA THR A 184 12.92 3.27 -3.31
C THR A 184 11.80 3.39 -2.28
N ASN A 185 11.97 2.80 -1.10
CA ASN A 185 10.97 2.86 -0.03
C ASN A 185 10.78 4.28 0.51
N SER A 186 11.87 5.07 0.61
CA SER A 186 11.77 6.47 1.02
C SER A 186 11.08 7.33 -0.06
N LEU A 187 11.36 7.06 -1.35
CA LEU A 187 10.71 7.74 -2.48
C LEU A 187 9.20 7.46 -2.52
N PHE A 188 8.79 6.24 -2.20
CA PHE A 188 7.37 5.89 -2.06
C PHE A 188 6.63 6.82 -1.08
N TRP A 189 7.14 6.96 0.14
CA TRP A 189 6.56 7.86 1.15
C TRP A 189 6.64 9.33 0.73
N HIS A 190 7.74 9.72 0.09
CA HIS A 190 7.94 11.08 -0.40
C HIS A 190 6.88 11.47 -1.44
N LEU A 191 6.66 10.63 -2.44
CA LEU A 191 5.70 10.89 -3.51
C LEU A 191 4.25 10.88 -3.01
N ILE A 192 3.88 9.92 -2.18
CA ILE A 192 2.54 9.91 -1.56
C ILE A 192 2.35 11.17 -0.71
N GLY A 193 3.31 11.49 0.16
CA GLY A 193 3.23 12.67 1.01
C GLY A 193 3.12 13.96 0.21
N ALA A 194 3.99 14.16 -0.78
CA ALA A 194 3.96 15.34 -1.65
C ALA A 194 2.64 15.46 -2.42
N THR A 195 2.15 14.35 -2.95
CA THR A 195 0.88 14.29 -3.70
C THR A 195 -0.31 14.68 -2.83
N LEU A 196 -0.39 14.13 -1.62
CA LEU A 196 -1.48 14.45 -0.68
C LEU A 196 -1.40 15.89 -0.16
N TRP A 197 -0.19 16.40 0.04
CA TRP A 197 0.01 17.78 0.49
C TRP A 197 -0.34 18.79 -0.60
N ILE A 198 0.35 18.74 -1.75
CA ILE A 198 0.17 19.70 -2.84
C ILE A 198 -1.22 19.57 -3.48
N GLY A 199 -1.62 18.34 -3.82
CA GLY A 199 -2.91 18.07 -4.43
C GLY A 199 -4.08 18.38 -3.50
N GLY A 200 -3.96 18.05 -2.22
CA GLY A 200 -4.94 18.40 -1.21
C GLY A 200 -5.09 19.91 -1.05
N LEU A 201 -3.98 20.68 -1.06
CA LEU A 201 -4.02 22.15 -1.01
C LEU A 201 -4.75 22.72 -2.23
N PHE A 202 -4.42 22.24 -3.43
CA PHE A 202 -5.11 22.64 -4.66
C PHE A 202 -6.62 22.37 -4.56
N ALA A 203 -7.02 21.17 -4.12
CA ALA A 203 -8.42 20.78 -4.02
C ALA A 203 -9.19 21.63 -2.99
N VAL A 204 -8.56 21.98 -1.86
CA VAL A 204 -9.14 22.88 -0.85
C VAL A 204 -9.26 24.30 -1.37
N LEU A 205 -8.26 24.81 -2.09
CA LEU A 205 -8.33 26.12 -2.74
C LEU A 205 -9.45 26.18 -3.77
N MET A 206 -9.58 25.17 -4.60
CA MET A 206 -10.67 25.03 -5.57
C MET A 206 -12.04 25.01 -4.85
N HIS A 207 -12.18 24.22 -3.78
CA HIS A 207 -13.39 24.16 -2.97
C HIS A 207 -13.76 25.51 -2.36
N ALA A 208 -12.76 26.26 -1.88
CA ALA A 208 -12.94 27.62 -1.36
C ALA A 208 -13.35 28.63 -2.43
N TRP A 209 -12.75 28.52 -3.64
CA TRP A 209 -13.04 29.40 -4.77
C TRP A 209 -14.49 29.32 -5.23
N TYR A 210 -14.99 28.10 -5.35
CA TYR A 210 -16.40 27.86 -5.76
C TYR A 210 -17.41 28.08 -4.63
N ARG A 211 -17.01 28.68 -3.50
CA ARG A 211 -17.86 28.94 -2.32
C ARG A 211 -18.67 27.73 -1.88
N SER A 212 -18.08 26.53 -1.98
CA SER A 212 -18.72 25.28 -1.59
C SER A 212 -19.03 25.25 -0.10
N GLU A 213 -20.05 24.49 0.27
CA GLU A 213 -20.44 24.30 1.67
C GLU A 213 -19.33 23.56 2.46
N HIS A 214 -19.38 23.63 3.78
CA HIS A 214 -18.52 22.90 4.70
C HIS A 214 -17.01 23.23 4.62
N LEU A 215 -16.62 24.40 4.10
CA LEU A 215 -15.21 24.79 3.95
C LEU A 215 -14.38 24.64 5.25
N ALA A 216 -14.93 25.04 6.39
CA ALA A 216 -14.22 24.92 7.68
C ALA A 216 -13.91 23.46 8.06
N LEU A 217 -14.83 22.54 7.75
CA LEU A 217 -14.64 21.11 7.95
C LEU A 217 -13.56 20.55 7.01
N VAL A 218 -13.65 20.89 5.73
CA VAL A 218 -12.70 20.47 4.69
C VAL A 218 -11.30 20.93 5.05
N VAL A 219 -11.12 22.20 5.42
CA VAL A 219 -9.84 22.78 5.86
C VAL A 219 -9.30 22.06 7.10
N ARG A 220 -10.16 21.77 8.10
CA ARG A 220 -9.76 21.04 9.30
C ARG A 220 -9.26 19.63 8.98
N ARG A 221 -9.99 18.87 8.16
CA ARG A 221 -9.60 17.52 7.74
C ARG A 221 -8.30 17.54 6.94
N TYR A 222 -8.19 18.47 6.00
CA TYR A 222 -6.98 18.64 5.19
C TYR A 222 -5.77 19.05 6.04
N SER A 223 -5.93 19.93 7.02
CA SER A 223 -4.82 20.34 7.91
C SER A 223 -4.15 19.16 8.62
N LEU A 224 -4.92 18.11 8.98
CA LEU A 224 -4.36 16.89 9.54
C LEU A 224 -3.57 16.11 8.48
N VAL A 225 -4.15 15.92 7.29
CA VAL A 225 -3.50 15.24 6.17
C VAL A 225 -2.21 15.97 5.79
N ALA A 226 -2.26 17.29 5.64
CA ALA A 226 -1.10 18.12 5.31
C ALA A 226 0.02 18.02 6.36
N THR A 227 -0.32 17.93 7.66
CA THR A 227 0.70 17.76 8.71
C THR A 227 1.40 16.42 8.62
N VAL A 228 0.64 15.33 8.43
CA VAL A 228 1.20 13.99 8.28
C VAL A 228 2.03 13.90 6.99
N ALA A 229 1.51 14.45 5.89
CA ALA A 229 2.19 14.48 4.61
C ALA A 229 3.50 15.29 4.67
N PHE A 230 3.51 16.45 5.34
CA PHE A 230 4.72 17.24 5.57
C PHE A 230 5.80 16.44 6.31
N VAL A 231 5.42 15.76 7.40
CA VAL A 231 6.36 14.93 8.17
C VAL A 231 6.89 13.78 7.31
N ALA A 232 6.01 13.12 6.54
CA ALA A 232 6.42 12.05 5.64
C ALA A 232 7.41 12.55 4.56
N VAL A 233 7.15 13.70 3.94
CA VAL A 233 8.04 14.34 2.95
C VAL A 233 9.37 14.74 3.58
N ALA A 234 9.35 15.33 4.78
CA ALA A 234 10.55 15.75 5.48
C ALA A 234 11.45 14.54 5.83
N VAL A 235 10.89 13.54 6.49
CA VAL A 235 11.63 12.35 6.92
C VAL A 235 12.16 11.57 5.71
N SER A 236 11.30 11.30 4.73
CA SER A 236 11.71 10.56 3.53
C SER A 236 12.73 11.32 2.68
N GLY A 237 12.60 12.66 2.59
CA GLY A 237 13.55 13.50 1.88
C GLY A 237 14.93 13.49 2.53
N VAL A 238 15.00 13.54 3.85
CA VAL A 238 16.24 13.41 4.62
C VAL A 238 16.88 12.03 4.41
N ILE A 239 16.10 10.95 4.55
CA ILE A 239 16.59 9.58 4.33
C ILE A 239 17.15 9.44 2.91
N ASN A 240 16.42 9.91 1.89
CA ASN A 240 16.85 9.82 0.50
C ASN A 240 18.12 10.65 0.22
N ALA A 241 18.29 11.78 0.89
CA ALA A 241 19.50 12.59 0.78
C ALA A 241 20.71 11.86 1.39
N PHE A 242 20.59 11.29 2.60
CA PHE A 242 21.68 10.57 3.25
C PHE A 242 22.15 9.31 2.50
N VAL A 243 21.26 8.66 1.75
CA VAL A 243 21.62 7.53 0.90
C VAL A 243 22.50 7.95 -0.28
N ARG A 244 22.40 9.21 -0.75
CA ARG A 244 22.98 9.66 -2.04
C ARG A 244 24.13 10.63 -1.93
N ILE A 245 24.29 11.31 -0.80
CA ILE A 245 25.25 12.39 -0.65
C ILE A 245 25.90 12.36 0.74
N GLN A 246 27.20 12.59 0.78
CA GLN A 246 27.92 12.82 2.01
C GLN A 246 27.75 14.29 2.46
N LEU A 247 27.85 14.56 3.74
CA LEU A 247 27.71 15.91 4.28
C LEU A 247 28.73 16.89 3.72
N SER A 248 29.94 16.42 3.38
CA SER A 248 31.01 17.18 2.71
C SER A 248 30.58 17.74 1.36
N ASP A 249 29.80 16.97 0.61
CA ASP A 249 29.45 17.28 -0.78
C ASP A 249 28.22 18.18 -0.89
N LEU A 250 27.55 18.45 0.23
CA LEU A 250 26.32 19.24 0.28
C LEU A 250 26.49 20.65 -0.31
N PHE A 251 27.67 21.23 -0.16
CA PHE A 251 27.99 22.59 -0.66
C PHE A 251 28.85 22.55 -1.92
N ALA A 252 29.66 21.51 -2.09
CA ALA A 252 30.64 21.42 -3.18
C ALA A 252 30.00 20.97 -4.49
N ASP A 253 29.11 19.98 -4.45
CA ASP A 253 28.53 19.34 -5.62
C ASP A 253 27.24 20.02 -6.10
N PRO A 254 26.98 20.10 -7.42
CA PRO A 254 25.73 20.60 -7.96
C PRO A 254 24.48 19.88 -7.40
N TYR A 255 24.54 18.56 -7.25
CA TYR A 255 23.47 17.75 -6.65
C TYR A 255 23.21 18.18 -5.19
N GLY A 256 24.27 18.36 -4.40
CA GLY A 256 24.19 18.82 -3.01
C GLY A 256 23.51 20.18 -2.88
N ARG A 257 23.87 21.13 -3.75
CA ARG A 257 23.25 22.47 -3.78
C ARG A 257 21.75 22.42 -4.08
N LEU A 258 21.30 21.52 -4.95
CA LEU A 258 19.87 21.29 -5.21
C LEU A 258 19.16 20.66 -4.01
N VAL A 259 19.81 19.71 -3.31
CA VAL A 259 19.28 19.14 -2.05
C VAL A 259 19.14 20.22 -0.99
N LEU A 260 20.14 21.10 -0.83
CA LEU A 260 20.09 22.23 0.10
C LEU A 260 18.95 23.20 -0.22
N ALA A 261 18.79 23.55 -1.50
CA ALA A 261 17.67 24.39 -1.97
C ALA A 261 16.31 23.79 -1.63
N LYS A 262 16.15 22.47 -1.77
CA LYS A 262 14.93 21.75 -1.37
C LYS A 262 14.72 21.76 0.15
N LEU A 263 15.77 21.61 0.94
CA LEU A 263 15.68 21.69 2.41
C LEU A 263 15.22 23.08 2.86
N ILE A 264 15.78 24.14 2.27
CA ILE A 264 15.38 25.53 2.53
C ILE A 264 13.91 25.74 2.15
N ALA A 265 13.49 25.30 0.95
CA ALA A 265 12.12 25.39 0.50
C ALA A 265 11.16 24.65 1.47
N LEU A 266 11.53 23.46 1.93
CA LEU A 266 10.76 22.69 2.90
C LEU A 266 10.62 23.42 4.24
N ALA A 267 11.69 24.05 4.75
CA ALA A 267 11.65 24.84 5.98
C ALA A 267 10.71 26.05 5.84
N VAL A 268 10.79 26.78 4.71
CA VAL A 268 9.88 27.91 4.40
C VAL A 268 8.43 27.45 4.35
N LEU A 269 8.16 26.35 3.65
CA LEU A 269 6.81 25.75 3.56
C LEU A 269 6.31 25.28 4.92
N GLY A 270 7.19 24.74 5.77
CA GLY A 270 6.86 24.37 7.15
C GLY A 270 6.41 25.57 7.99
N ILE A 271 7.11 26.72 7.86
CA ILE A 271 6.74 27.97 8.52
C ILE A 271 5.37 28.47 8.02
N PHE A 272 5.12 28.42 6.71
CA PHE A 272 3.82 28.80 6.15
C PHE A 272 2.68 27.90 6.68
N GLY A 273 2.86 26.58 6.63
CA GLY A 273 1.86 25.63 7.13
C GLY A 273 1.58 25.80 8.63
N TRP A 274 2.63 26.05 9.44
CA TRP A 274 2.48 26.33 10.87
C TRP A 274 1.70 27.62 11.13
N THR A 275 2.05 28.72 10.43
CA THR A 275 1.38 30.01 10.52
C THR A 275 -0.09 29.90 10.10
N GLN A 276 -0.35 29.23 8.97
CA GLN A 276 -1.68 28.98 8.46
C GLN A 276 -2.54 28.23 9.48
N ARG A 277 -2.00 27.15 10.08
CA ARG A 277 -2.71 26.35 11.06
C ARG A 277 -3.03 27.14 12.33
N ARG A 278 -2.06 27.86 12.90
CA ARG A 278 -2.25 28.60 14.16
C ARG A 278 -3.16 29.81 14.03
N ARG A 279 -3.02 30.58 12.96
CA ARG A 279 -3.71 31.87 12.83
C ARG A 279 -4.97 31.77 11.98
N VAL A 280 -4.88 31.17 10.80
CA VAL A 280 -5.91 31.26 9.78
C VAL A 280 -6.98 30.18 9.95
N VAL A 281 -6.57 28.92 10.16
CA VAL A 281 -7.52 27.80 10.37
C VAL A 281 -8.32 28.03 11.65
N ALA A 282 -7.67 28.49 12.71
CA ALA A 282 -8.34 28.79 13.97
C ALA A 282 -9.33 29.97 13.85
N ALA A 283 -9.02 31.00 13.06
CA ALA A 283 -9.92 32.12 12.80
C ALA A 283 -11.12 31.71 11.91
N LEU A 284 -10.87 30.89 10.88
CA LEU A 284 -11.91 30.37 10.00
C LEU A 284 -12.93 29.50 10.78
N GLN A 285 -12.46 28.74 11.76
CA GLN A 285 -13.32 27.91 12.60
C GLN A 285 -14.17 28.73 13.57
N ARG A 286 -13.66 29.89 14.05
CA ARG A 286 -14.39 30.76 15.01
C ARG A 286 -15.45 31.62 14.34
N ASN A 287 -15.14 32.31 13.26
CA ASN A 287 -16.00 33.39 12.73
C ASN A 287 -16.30 33.29 11.23
N GLY A 288 -15.80 32.30 10.49
CA GLY A 288 -15.98 32.20 9.03
C GLY A 288 -15.35 33.33 8.20
N GLN A 289 -14.85 34.41 8.83
CA GLN A 289 -14.37 35.64 8.19
C GLN A 289 -12.93 35.56 7.63
N ALA A 290 -12.18 34.54 7.99
CA ALA A 290 -10.77 34.39 7.59
C ALA A 290 -10.58 33.75 6.20
N LYS A 291 -11.60 33.72 5.35
CA LYS A 291 -11.54 33.10 4.03
C LYS A 291 -10.49 33.76 3.12
N THR A 292 -10.48 35.08 3.03
CA THR A 292 -9.56 35.83 2.17
C THR A 292 -8.09 35.68 2.58
N PRO A 293 -7.71 35.83 3.88
CA PRO A 293 -6.36 35.55 4.34
C PRO A 293 -5.94 34.10 4.09
N PHE A 294 -6.85 33.14 4.30
CA PHE A 294 -6.60 31.72 4.01
C PHE A 294 -6.24 31.51 2.54
N VAL A 295 -7.07 32.01 1.61
CA VAL A 295 -6.86 31.83 0.17
C VAL A 295 -5.56 32.49 -0.31
N ARG A 296 -5.26 33.71 0.17
CA ARG A 296 -4.02 34.42 -0.20
C ARG A 296 -2.77 33.64 0.22
N LEU A 297 -2.72 33.19 1.47
CA LEU A 297 -1.57 32.45 1.99
C LEU A 297 -1.42 31.10 1.28
N ALA A 298 -2.53 30.40 1.06
CA ALA A 298 -2.54 29.11 0.37
C ALA A 298 -2.14 29.23 -1.12
N ILE A 299 -2.44 30.35 -1.78
CA ILE A 299 -1.95 30.63 -3.14
C ILE A 299 -0.43 30.79 -3.14
N VAL A 300 0.11 31.56 -2.20
CA VAL A 300 1.58 31.73 -2.08
C VAL A 300 2.25 30.38 -1.81
N GLU A 301 1.73 29.60 -0.86
CA GLU A 301 2.21 28.26 -0.56
C GLU A 301 2.19 27.36 -1.82
N PHE A 302 1.10 27.40 -2.60
CA PHE A 302 0.99 26.63 -3.83
C PHE A 302 2.06 27.01 -4.88
N PHE A 303 2.38 28.29 -5.02
CA PHE A 303 3.46 28.72 -5.94
C PHE A 303 4.85 28.27 -5.48
N VAL A 304 5.13 28.33 -4.17
CA VAL A 304 6.40 27.84 -3.61
C VAL A 304 6.50 26.32 -3.80
N LEU A 305 5.41 25.59 -3.58
CA LEU A 305 5.33 24.15 -3.83
C LEU A 305 5.57 23.82 -5.30
N ALA A 306 4.98 24.58 -6.24
CA ALA A 306 5.18 24.38 -7.68
C ALA A 306 6.64 24.61 -8.10
N ALA A 307 7.29 25.65 -7.55
CA ALA A 307 8.71 25.89 -7.76
C ALA A 307 9.59 24.77 -7.20
N THR A 308 9.28 24.30 -5.98
CA THR A 308 9.98 23.17 -5.34
C THR A 308 9.83 21.88 -6.16
N PHE A 309 8.71 21.72 -6.85
CA PHE A 309 8.48 20.61 -7.75
C PHE A 309 9.39 20.65 -8.97
N GLY A 310 9.62 21.85 -9.56
CA GLY A 310 10.61 22.05 -10.61
C GLY A 310 12.03 21.67 -10.18
N LEU A 311 12.42 22.07 -8.96
CA LEU A 311 13.69 21.64 -8.34
C LEU A 311 13.79 20.11 -8.19
N ALA A 312 12.68 19.45 -7.88
CA ALA A 312 12.66 17.98 -7.76
C ALA A 312 12.86 17.28 -9.11
N VAL A 313 12.29 17.81 -10.20
CA VAL A 313 12.49 17.29 -11.55
C VAL A 313 13.94 17.49 -11.99
N ALA A 314 14.52 18.64 -11.72
CA ALA A 314 15.93 18.95 -12.02
C ALA A 314 16.87 18.00 -11.24
N LEU A 315 16.64 17.82 -9.94
CA LEU A 315 17.43 16.90 -9.11
C LEU A 315 17.39 15.46 -9.65
N GLY A 316 16.23 15.00 -10.15
CA GLY A 316 16.10 13.67 -10.75
C GLY A 316 16.86 13.47 -12.07
N ARG A 317 17.42 14.52 -12.66
CA ARG A 317 18.29 14.46 -13.86
C ARG A 317 19.76 14.80 -13.57
N THR A 318 20.04 15.32 -12.39
CA THR A 318 21.41 15.61 -11.98
C THR A 318 22.00 14.33 -11.38
N PRO A 319 23.12 13.81 -11.91
CA PRO A 319 23.76 12.64 -11.34
C PRO A 319 24.22 12.93 -9.91
N PRO A 320 24.03 11.99 -8.97
CA PRO A 320 24.61 12.11 -7.63
C PRO A 320 26.15 12.04 -7.71
N PRO A 321 26.85 12.51 -6.66
CA PRO A 321 28.30 12.34 -6.57
C PRO A 321 28.70 10.87 -6.73
N ALA A 322 29.85 10.64 -7.34
CA ALA A 322 30.38 9.28 -7.49
C ALA A 322 30.58 8.63 -6.10
N PRO A 323 30.19 7.35 -5.93
CA PRO A 323 30.41 6.67 -4.67
C PRO A 323 31.90 6.59 -4.33
N ALA A 324 32.23 6.65 -3.04
CA ALA A 324 33.62 6.65 -2.57
C ALA A 324 34.35 5.31 -2.86
N SER A 325 33.61 4.23 -3.07
CA SER A 325 34.11 2.89 -3.40
C SER A 325 33.23 2.26 -4.50
N VAL A 326 33.83 1.36 -5.28
CA VAL A 326 33.07 0.54 -6.22
C VAL A 326 32.17 -0.39 -5.40
N PRO A 327 30.83 -0.35 -5.59
CA PRO A 327 29.93 -1.22 -4.84
C PRO A 327 30.21 -2.69 -5.19
N SER A 328 30.12 -3.57 -4.21
CA SER A 328 30.19 -5.02 -4.42
C SER A 328 28.97 -5.51 -5.20
N LEU A 329 29.08 -6.71 -5.81
CA LEU A 329 27.94 -7.34 -6.48
C LEU A 329 26.75 -7.50 -5.53
N MET A 330 27.00 -7.87 -4.28
CA MET A 330 25.98 -8.03 -3.24
C MET A 330 25.27 -6.69 -2.93
N GLU A 331 26.04 -5.61 -2.85
CA GLU A 331 25.49 -4.27 -2.65
C GLU A 331 24.67 -3.77 -3.86
N VAL A 332 25.07 -4.15 -5.07
CA VAL A 332 24.32 -3.83 -6.29
C VAL A 332 23.00 -4.59 -6.34
N GLU A 333 23.01 -5.90 -6.04
CA GLU A 333 21.82 -6.75 -6.17
C GLU A 333 20.88 -6.64 -4.98
N LEU A 334 21.38 -6.55 -3.75
CA LEU A 334 20.56 -6.50 -2.54
C LEU A 334 20.34 -5.08 -2.01
N GLY A 335 21.21 -4.13 -2.33
CA GLY A 335 21.26 -2.80 -1.73
C GLY A 335 22.09 -2.74 -0.43
N TYR A 336 22.69 -3.84 0.01
CA TYR A 336 23.48 -3.95 1.26
C TYR A 336 24.38 -5.17 1.27
N GLU A 337 25.35 -5.15 2.19
CA GLU A 337 26.26 -6.27 2.46
C GLU A 337 25.69 -7.23 3.51
N LEU A 338 25.96 -8.52 3.31
CA LEU A 338 25.74 -9.57 4.31
C LEU A 338 27.10 -10.03 4.85
N THR A 339 27.30 -9.98 6.15
CA THR A 339 28.60 -10.20 6.80
C THR A 339 28.93 -11.69 7.06
N GLY A 340 28.04 -12.62 6.67
CA GLY A 340 28.24 -14.06 6.82
C GLY A 340 26.95 -14.86 6.92
N PRO A 341 26.97 -16.14 7.27
CA PRO A 341 25.81 -17.04 7.24
C PRO A 341 24.69 -16.62 8.21
N PRO A 342 23.44 -17.01 7.96
CA PRO A 342 22.27 -16.66 8.78
C PRO A 342 22.26 -17.44 10.10
N THR A 343 23.07 -17.01 11.06
CA THR A 343 22.98 -17.53 12.43
C THR A 343 21.74 -16.96 13.14
N PHE A 344 21.25 -17.63 14.17
CA PHE A 344 20.11 -17.13 14.97
C PHE A 344 20.36 -15.70 15.48
N GLY A 345 21.59 -15.42 15.94
CA GLY A 345 21.96 -14.08 16.38
C GLY A 345 21.84 -13.04 15.27
N ARG A 346 22.34 -13.35 14.06
CA ARG A 346 22.22 -12.45 12.91
C ARG A 346 20.77 -12.28 12.46
N LEU A 347 20.00 -13.36 12.38
CA LEU A 347 18.59 -13.29 12.02
C LEU A 347 17.77 -12.40 12.97
N MET A 348 18.14 -12.34 14.26
CA MET A 348 17.42 -11.55 15.26
C MET A 348 17.99 -10.14 15.47
N LEU A 349 19.32 -9.95 15.30
CA LEU A 349 20.00 -8.72 15.74
C LEU A 349 20.57 -7.87 14.59
N ASP A 350 20.73 -8.42 13.38
CA ASP A 350 21.22 -7.65 12.22
C ASP A 350 20.06 -6.88 11.56
N TRP A 351 19.68 -5.75 12.15
CA TRP A 351 18.51 -4.98 11.74
C TRP A 351 18.78 -4.08 10.53
N ARG A 352 17.86 -4.12 9.57
CA ARG A 352 17.72 -3.14 8.49
C ARG A 352 16.24 -2.74 8.40
N PHE A 353 15.91 -1.57 8.93
CA PHE A 353 14.52 -1.13 9.07
C PHE A 353 13.83 -1.00 7.72
N ASP A 354 12.77 -1.78 7.51
CA ASP A 354 11.89 -1.66 6.34
C ASP A 354 10.98 -0.43 6.49
N LEU A 355 11.14 0.53 5.56
CA LEU A 355 10.39 1.79 5.62
C LEU A 355 8.89 1.65 5.32
N ILE A 356 8.46 0.55 4.68
CA ILE A 356 7.04 0.30 4.35
C ILE A 356 6.40 -0.54 5.47
N PHE A 357 6.80 -1.79 5.62
CA PHE A 357 6.17 -2.70 6.57
C PHE A 357 6.55 -2.41 8.02
N GLY A 358 7.78 -2.01 8.28
CA GLY A 358 8.22 -1.60 9.61
C GLY A 358 7.48 -0.34 10.10
N THR A 359 7.33 0.65 9.21
CA THR A 359 6.51 1.84 9.52
C THR A 359 5.04 1.46 9.72
N ALA A 360 4.49 0.59 8.86
CA ALA A 360 3.12 0.10 9.01
C ALA A 360 2.92 -0.61 10.36
N ALA A 361 3.85 -1.48 10.78
CA ALA A 361 3.78 -2.17 12.07
C ALA A 361 3.73 -1.20 13.25
N ILE A 362 4.60 -0.17 13.25
CA ILE A 362 4.63 0.85 14.31
C ILE A 362 3.34 1.67 14.31
N VAL A 363 2.88 2.15 13.15
CA VAL A 363 1.65 2.95 13.03
C VAL A 363 0.43 2.15 13.49
N LEU A 364 0.31 0.89 13.07
CA LEU A 364 -0.76 -0.01 13.49
C LEU A 364 -0.76 -0.24 15.00
N ALA A 365 0.41 -0.46 15.61
CA ALA A 365 0.55 -0.61 17.05
C ALA A 365 0.13 0.68 17.81
N VAL A 366 0.60 1.84 17.36
CA VAL A 366 0.27 3.14 17.98
C VAL A 366 -1.22 3.45 17.87
N LEU A 367 -1.83 3.25 16.70
CA LEU A 367 -3.26 3.50 16.49
C LEU A 367 -4.12 2.56 17.36
N TYR A 368 -3.73 1.29 17.47
CA TYR A 368 -4.41 0.32 18.30
C TYR A 368 -4.35 0.69 19.79
N VAL A 369 -3.16 0.99 20.30
CA VAL A 369 -2.97 1.44 21.70
C VAL A 369 -3.77 2.71 21.97
N LYS A 370 -3.79 3.66 21.02
CA LYS A 370 -4.61 4.87 21.12
C LYS A 370 -6.11 4.53 21.23
N GLY A 371 -6.60 3.59 20.40
CA GLY A 371 -7.98 3.11 20.45
C GLY A 371 -8.32 2.49 21.83
N VAL A 372 -7.45 1.62 22.35
CA VAL A 372 -7.61 1.01 23.68
C VAL A 372 -7.62 2.07 24.78
N ARG A 373 -6.73 3.07 24.73
CA ARG A 373 -6.71 4.17 25.70
C ARG A 373 -8.00 4.98 25.69
N VAL A 374 -8.56 5.25 24.51
CA VAL A 374 -9.85 5.93 24.37
C VAL A 374 -10.99 5.15 25.02
N LEU A 375 -11.06 3.83 24.85
CA LEU A 375 -12.06 2.98 25.48
C LEU A 375 -11.90 2.97 27.00
N ARG A 376 -10.68 2.76 27.51
CA ARG A 376 -10.41 2.75 28.95
C ARG A 376 -10.75 4.08 29.62
N ALA A 377 -10.47 5.20 28.94
CA ALA A 377 -10.83 6.54 29.44
C ALA A 377 -12.35 6.76 29.53
N ARG A 378 -13.15 5.96 28.81
CA ARG A 378 -14.63 5.96 28.88
C ARG A 378 -15.18 4.95 29.89
N GLY A 379 -14.33 4.16 30.56
CA GLY A 379 -14.75 3.06 31.43
C GLY A 379 -15.08 1.76 30.70
N ASP A 380 -14.87 1.70 29.39
CA ASP A 380 -15.15 0.51 28.58
C ASP A 380 -14.07 -0.56 28.75
N ALA A 381 -14.46 -1.80 29.06
CA ALA A 381 -13.54 -2.91 29.13
C ALA A 381 -13.09 -3.38 27.72
N TRP A 382 -11.79 -3.63 27.58
CA TRP A 382 -11.21 -4.28 26.40
C TRP A 382 -10.31 -5.43 26.83
N PRO A 383 -10.47 -6.65 26.26
CA PRO A 383 -9.72 -7.83 26.68
C PRO A 383 -8.22 -7.68 26.46
N VAL A 384 -7.42 -7.95 27.50
CA VAL A 384 -5.95 -7.86 27.45
C VAL A 384 -5.37 -8.83 26.41
N GLY A 385 -5.93 -10.03 26.27
CA GLY A 385 -5.50 -11.01 25.27
C GLY A 385 -5.54 -10.47 23.82
N ARG A 386 -6.53 -9.64 23.50
CA ARG A 386 -6.60 -8.97 22.17
C ARG A 386 -5.49 -7.95 22.00
N VAL A 387 -5.13 -7.22 23.07
CA VAL A 387 -4.03 -6.25 23.04
C VAL A 387 -2.70 -6.97 22.82
N VAL A 388 -2.47 -8.05 23.56
CA VAL A 388 -1.27 -8.87 23.42
C VAL A 388 -1.19 -9.44 22.01
N ALA A 389 -2.25 -10.06 21.51
CA ALA A 389 -2.28 -10.61 20.15
C ALA A 389 -1.93 -9.58 19.09
N TRP A 390 -2.58 -8.40 19.11
CA TRP A 390 -2.31 -7.34 18.13
C TRP A 390 -0.88 -6.83 18.19
N LEU A 391 -0.38 -6.51 19.39
CA LEU A 391 0.98 -6.01 19.54
C LEU A 391 2.03 -7.06 19.17
N SER A 392 1.80 -8.33 19.53
CA SER A 392 2.65 -9.44 19.06
C SER A 392 2.63 -9.57 17.55
N GLY A 393 1.47 -9.42 16.89
CA GLY A 393 1.37 -9.38 15.43
C GLY A 393 2.18 -8.25 14.80
N CYS A 394 2.11 -7.04 15.39
CA CYS A 394 2.94 -5.91 14.96
C CYS A 394 4.43 -6.16 15.17
N VAL A 395 4.84 -6.76 16.29
CA VAL A 395 6.24 -7.11 16.56
C VAL A 395 6.73 -8.18 15.58
N VAL A 396 5.95 -9.24 15.33
CA VAL A 396 6.34 -10.28 14.36
C VAL A 396 6.42 -9.71 12.95
N LEU A 397 5.50 -8.81 12.55
CA LEU A 397 5.59 -8.09 11.27
C LEU A 397 6.89 -7.29 11.16
N LEU A 398 7.22 -6.54 12.21
CA LEU A 398 8.46 -5.75 12.27
C LEU A 398 9.70 -6.65 12.19
N VAL A 399 9.72 -7.75 12.93
CA VAL A 399 10.82 -8.72 12.93
C VAL A 399 10.96 -9.39 11.55
N ALA A 400 9.86 -9.87 10.97
CA ALA A 400 9.89 -10.56 9.67
C ALA A 400 10.41 -9.68 8.53
N THR A 401 10.19 -8.36 8.60
CA THR A 401 10.55 -7.44 7.51
C THR A 401 11.78 -6.57 7.78
N SER A 402 12.14 -6.34 9.04
CA SER A 402 13.18 -5.37 9.42
C SER A 402 14.36 -5.96 10.19
N SER A 403 14.27 -7.20 10.69
CA SER A 403 15.41 -7.90 11.29
C SER A 403 16.26 -8.61 10.21
N GLY A 404 17.27 -9.37 10.63
CA GLY A 404 18.03 -10.22 9.73
C GLY A 404 17.16 -11.19 8.92
N ILE A 405 15.97 -11.58 9.41
CA ILE A 405 15.02 -12.36 8.60
C ILE A 405 14.69 -11.62 7.30
N GLY A 406 14.25 -10.37 7.38
CA GLY A 406 13.95 -9.55 6.20
C GLY A 406 15.20 -9.32 5.32
N LYS A 407 16.37 -9.14 5.94
CA LYS A 407 17.63 -8.91 5.26
C LYS A 407 18.11 -10.14 4.46
N TYR A 408 18.07 -11.33 5.07
CA TYR A 408 18.48 -12.58 4.41
C TYR A 408 17.41 -13.15 3.48
N ALA A 409 16.14 -12.76 3.64
CA ALA A 409 15.05 -13.25 2.80
C ALA A 409 15.23 -12.93 1.31
N HIS A 410 15.92 -11.84 0.96
CA HIS A 410 16.23 -11.53 -0.45
C HIS A 410 17.39 -12.35 -1.01
N ALA A 411 18.26 -12.85 -0.14
CA ALA A 411 19.53 -13.49 -0.51
C ALA A 411 19.50 -15.02 -0.45
N MET A 412 18.56 -15.61 0.30
CA MET A 412 18.46 -17.05 0.53
C MET A 412 17.02 -17.53 0.45
N PHE A 413 16.77 -18.56 -0.34
CA PHE A 413 15.44 -19.12 -0.53
C PHE A 413 14.83 -19.68 0.76
N SER A 414 15.62 -20.32 1.61
CA SER A 414 15.18 -20.86 2.90
C SER A 414 14.65 -19.76 3.83
N VAL A 415 15.37 -18.65 3.96
CA VAL A 415 14.94 -17.52 4.81
C VAL A 415 13.76 -16.77 4.19
N HIS A 416 13.73 -16.66 2.86
CA HIS A 416 12.60 -16.11 2.09
C HIS A 416 11.31 -16.85 2.41
N MET A 417 11.32 -18.17 2.34
CA MET A 417 10.16 -19.00 2.68
C MET A 417 9.74 -18.83 4.14
N GLY A 418 10.71 -18.80 5.06
CA GLY A 418 10.42 -18.54 6.48
C GLY A 418 9.75 -17.18 6.70
N SER A 419 10.24 -16.12 6.07
CA SER A 419 9.64 -14.78 6.13
C SER A 419 8.20 -14.79 5.58
N HIS A 420 7.97 -15.42 4.43
CA HIS A 420 6.63 -15.48 3.83
C HIS A 420 5.64 -16.30 4.66
N MET A 421 6.08 -17.35 5.35
CA MET A 421 5.23 -18.09 6.28
C MET A 421 4.84 -17.24 7.49
N LEU A 422 5.76 -16.44 8.03
CA LEU A 422 5.42 -15.48 9.08
C LEU A 422 4.38 -14.46 8.60
N LEU A 423 4.58 -13.89 7.40
CA LEU A 423 3.72 -12.85 6.83
C LEU A 423 2.33 -13.37 6.40
N SER A 424 2.25 -14.61 5.90
CA SER A 424 0.98 -15.19 5.43
C SER A 424 0.14 -15.83 6.52
N MET A 425 0.77 -16.28 7.62
CA MET A 425 0.09 -17.06 8.66
C MET A 425 0.18 -16.42 10.04
N LEU A 426 1.35 -16.37 10.66
CA LEU A 426 1.47 -15.96 12.05
C LEU A 426 1.04 -14.50 12.27
N VAL A 427 1.53 -13.59 11.45
CA VAL A 427 1.17 -12.16 11.54
C VAL A 427 -0.34 -11.95 11.36
N PRO A 428 -0.98 -12.46 10.29
CA PRO A 428 -2.42 -12.33 10.09
C PRO A 428 -3.26 -12.91 11.23
N ILE A 429 -2.94 -14.11 11.72
CA ILE A 429 -3.64 -14.74 12.86
C ILE A 429 -3.62 -13.80 14.07
N LEU A 430 -2.43 -13.30 14.44
CA LEU A 430 -2.27 -12.43 15.59
C LEU A 430 -3.01 -11.10 15.42
N LEU A 431 -2.95 -10.49 14.22
CA LEU A 431 -3.66 -9.26 13.92
C LEU A 431 -5.18 -9.44 13.94
N VAL A 432 -5.70 -10.53 13.38
CA VAL A 432 -7.14 -10.84 13.40
C VAL A 432 -7.64 -11.10 14.81
N LEU A 433 -6.89 -11.82 15.63
CA LEU A 433 -7.21 -12.06 17.04
C LEU A 433 -7.30 -10.76 17.85
N GLY A 434 -6.58 -9.72 17.45
CA GLY A 434 -6.66 -8.38 18.03
C GLY A 434 -8.03 -7.71 17.90
N GLY A 435 -8.83 -8.06 16.90
CA GLY A 435 -10.15 -7.47 16.64
C GLY A 435 -10.11 -5.97 16.35
N PRO A 436 -9.28 -5.51 15.38
CA PRO A 436 -9.04 -4.08 15.15
C PRO A 436 -10.26 -3.33 14.66
N VAL A 437 -11.12 -3.97 13.86
CA VAL A 437 -12.34 -3.35 13.33
C VAL A 437 -13.31 -3.07 14.47
N THR A 438 -13.52 -4.05 15.35
CA THR A 438 -14.37 -3.90 16.56
C THR A 438 -13.83 -2.80 17.48
N LEU A 439 -12.50 -2.77 17.71
CA LEU A 439 -11.87 -1.73 18.50
C LEU A 439 -12.12 -0.34 17.90
N ALA A 440 -11.86 -0.19 16.61
CA ALA A 440 -12.02 1.09 15.92
C ALA A 440 -13.47 1.57 15.93
N LEU A 441 -14.45 0.68 15.65
CA LEU A 441 -15.88 1.01 15.70
C LEU A 441 -16.37 1.42 17.09
N ARG A 442 -15.77 0.90 18.16
CA ARG A 442 -16.07 1.30 19.54
C ARG A 442 -15.36 2.57 19.96
N ALA A 443 -14.10 2.76 19.54
CA ALA A 443 -13.28 3.90 19.94
C ALA A 443 -13.66 5.19 19.19
N LEU A 444 -14.02 5.10 17.91
CA LEU A 444 -14.38 6.23 17.07
C LEU A 444 -15.80 6.72 17.40
N LYS A 445 -15.96 8.04 17.43
CA LYS A 445 -17.25 8.69 17.67
C LYS A 445 -18.18 8.49 16.48
N PRO A 446 -19.45 8.07 16.69
CA PRO A 446 -20.42 8.02 15.61
C PRO A 446 -20.82 9.43 15.17
N ALA A 447 -21.15 9.59 13.90
CA ALA A 447 -21.62 10.88 13.35
C ALA A 447 -22.99 11.31 13.90
N GLY A 448 -23.82 10.35 14.38
CA GLY A 448 -25.19 10.61 14.79
C GLY A 448 -26.16 10.72 13.61
N ARG A 449 -27.47 10.88 13.92
CA ARG A 449 -28.52 11.06 12.88
C ARG A 449 -28.33 12.43 12.19
N GLY A 450 -28.16 12.42 10.86
CA GLY A 450 -27.92 13.65 10.06
C GLY A 450 -26.54 14.28 10.23
N GLY A 451 -25.64 13.67 11.00
CA GLY A 451 -24.26 14.14 11.18
C GLY A 451 -23.37 13.83 9.97
N VAL A 452 -22.28 14.58 9.87
CA VAL A 452 -21.30 14.42 8.78
C VAL A 452 -20.49 13.14 8.97
N PRO A 453 -20.41 12.23 7.95
CA PRO A 453 -19.63 11.01 8.03
C PRO A 453 -18.17 11.27 8.43
N GLY A 454 -17.70 10.48 9.39
CA GLY A 454 -16.34 10.52 9.90
C GLY A 454 -15.60 9.19 9.73
N PRO A 455 -14.45 9.00 10.40
CA PRO A 455 -13.65 7.77 10.27
C PRO A 455 -14.39 6.48 10.61
N ARG A 456 -15.38 6.54 11.52
CA ARG A 456 -16.21 5.38 11.87
C ARG A 456 -17.10 4.97 10.70
N GLU A 457 -17.76 5.92 10.07
CA GLU A 457 -18.65 5.71 8.93
C GLU A 457 -17.84 5.27 7.69
N TRP A 458 -16.61 5.79 7.51
CA TRP A 458 -15.70 5.33 6.45
C TRP A 458 -15.32 3.86 6.64
N LEU A 459 -14.99 3.46 7.88
CA LEU A 459 -14.69 2.07 8.20
C LEU A 459 -15.88 1.15 7.94
N LEU A 460 -17.09 1.56 8.35
CA LEU A 460 -18.32 0.81 8.09
C LEU A 460 -18.59 0.67 6.59
N ALA A 461 -18.40 1.75 5.82
CA ALA A 461 -18.55 1.73 4.38
C ALA A 461 -17.52 0.81 3.71
N ALA A 462 -16.26 0.81 4.18
CA ALA A 462 -15.21 -0.05 3.67
C ALA A 462 -15.52 -1.54 3.93
N VAL A 463 -15.88 -1.90 5.17
CA VAL A 463 -16.22 -3.29 5.54
C VAL A 463 -17.44 -3.80 4.78
N ASN A 464 -18.45 -2.95 4.55
CA ASN A 464 -19.68 -3.33 3.84
C ASN A 464 -19.64 -3.07 2.32
N SER A 465 -18.48 -2.65 1.79
CA SER A 465 -18.30 -2.38 0.36
C SER A 465 -18.47 -3.65 -0.49
N PRO A 466 -18.89 -3.52 -1.77
CA PRO A 466 -18.94 -4.66 -2.68
C PRO A 466 -17.60 -5.39 -2.82
N VAL A 467 -16.49 -4.64 -2.80
CA VAL A 467 -15.13 -5.20 -2.86
C VAL A 467 -14.84 -6.04 -1.63
N SER A 468 -15.11 -5.52 -0.42
CA SER A 468 -14.93 -6.28 0.81
C SER A 468 -15.80 -7.52 0.84
N LYS A 469 -17.08 -7.41 0.45
CA LYS A 469 -17.99 -8.56 0.34
C LYS A 469 -17.47 -9.61 -0.62
N PHE A 470 -16.97 -9.23 -1.79
CA PHE A 470 -16.38 -10.15 -2.75
C PHE A 470 -15.12 -10.84 -2.18
N LEU A 471 -14.16 -10.07 -1.68
CA LEU A 471 -12.90 -10.61 -1.17
C LEU A 471 -13.05 -11.46 0.08
N THR A 472 -14.04 -11.15 0.94
CA THR A 472 -14.34 -11.93 2.16
C THR A 472 -15.32 -13.08 1.92
N GLN A 473 -15.73 -13.35 0.67
CA GLN A 473 -16.45 -14.57 0.37
C GLN A 473 -15.54 -15.77 0.70
N PRO A 474 -16.00 -16.75 1.46
CA PRO A 474 -15.14 -17.81 2.03
C PRO A 474 -14.29 -18.55 0.99
N VAL A 475 -14.90 -18.93 -0.13
CA VAL A 475 -14.19 -19.63 -1.21
C VAL A 475 -13.16 -18.72 -1.88
N ILE A 476 -13.51 -17.45 -2.13
CA ILE A 476 -12.57 -16.49 -2.75
C ILE A 476 -11.39 -16.22 -1.82
N ALA A 477 -11.65 -16.01 -0.53
CA ALA A 477 -10.58 -15.81 0.45
C ALA A 477 -9.63 -17.01 0.54
N ALA A 478 -10.17 -18.24 0.51
CA ALA A 478 -9.38 -19.47 0.50
C ALA A 478 -8.57 -19.63 -0.81
N VAL A 479 -9.19 -19.35 -1.95
CA VAL A 479 -8.50 -19.42 -3.27
C VAL A 479 -7.40 -18.37 -3.33
N LEU A 480 -7.63 -17.14 -2.92
CA LEU A 480 -6.59 -16.09 -2.91
C LEU A 480 -5.41 -16.48 -2.01
N PHE A 481 -5.70 -17.09 -0.86
CA PHE A 481 -4.68 -17.55 0.08
C PHE A 481 -3.85 -18.69 -0.51
N VAL A 482 -4.48 -19.74 -1.03
CA VAL A 482 -3.80 -20.92 -1.57
C VAL A 482 -3.15 -20.64 -2.93
N ALA A 483 -3.91 -20.06 -3.87
CA ALA A 483 -3.43 -19.81 -5.23
C ALA A 483 -2.27 -18.81 -5.27
N GLY A 484 -2.14 -17.95 -4.25
CA GLY A 484 -1.01 -17.05 -4.12
C GLY A 484 0.33 -17.78 -4.07
N PHE A 485 0.42 -18.90 -3.35
CA PHE A 485 1.63 -19.73 -3.30
C PHE A 485 1.90 -20.41 -4.65
N TYR A 486 0.90 -21.08 -5.21
CA TYR A 486 1.08 -21.82 -6.46
C TYR A 486 1.33 -20.91 -7.66
N GLY A 487 0.56 -19.85 -7.80
CA GLY A 487 0.71 -18.90 -8.90
C GLY A 487 2.04 -18.16 -8.87
N LEU A 488 2.52 -17.80 -7.68
CA LEU A 488 3.78 -17.10 -7.55
C LEU A 488 4.99 -18.01 -7.86
N TYR A 489 5.07 -19.18 -7.21
CA TYR A 489 6.26 -20.03 -7.28
C TYR A 489 6.22 -20.97 -8.49
N PHE A 490 5.11 -21.65 -8.75
CA PHE A 490 5.01 -22.58 -9.89
C PHE A 490 4.51 -21.93 -11.18
N GLY A 491 3.96 -20.71 -11.10
CA GLY A 491 3.56 -19.92 -12.26
C GLY A 491 4.68 -19.15 -12.94
N GLY A 492 5.96 -19.31 -12.51
CA GLY A 492 7.12 -18.65 -13.09
C GLY A 492 7.29 -17.16 -12.71
N ILE A 493 6.38 -16.60 -11.91
CA ILE A 493 6.46 -15.19 -11.49
C ILE A 493 7.68 -14.97 -10.60
N PHE A 494 7.94 -15.89 -9.68
CA PHE A 494 9.09 -15.82 -8.79
C PHE A 494 10.41 -15.86 -9.58
N ASP A 495 10.56 -16.78 -10.51
CA ASP A 495 11.75 -16.90 -11.36
C ASP A 495 12.02 -15.63 -12.16
N ALA A 496 10.96 -15.00 -12.70
CA ALA A 496 11.09 -13.79 -13.49
C ALA A 496 11.50 -12.55 -12.67
N TYR A 497 11.13 -12.48 -11.38
CA TYR A 497 11.23 -11.26 -10.60
C TYR A 497 11.95 -11.39 -9.25
N VAL A 498 12.62 -12.52 -8.98
CA VAL A 498 13.33 -12.77 -7.70
C VAL A 498 14.37 -11.70 -7.37
N GLY A 499 15.10 -11.16 -8.35
CA GLY A 499 16.07 -10.07 -8.16
C GLY A 499 15.42 -8.68 -7.98
N SER A 500 14.10 -8.55 -8.09
CA SER A 500 13.43 -7.25 -8.00
C SER A 500 13.00 -6.94 -6.56
N HIS A 501 13.56 -5.88 -5.97
CA HIS A 501 13.13 -5.37 -4.65
C HIS A 501 11.64 -5.05 -4.61
N THR A 502 11.11 -4.48 -5.68
CA THR A 502 9.69 -4.19 -5.86
C THR A 502 8.82 -5.42 -5.81
N ALA A 503 9.23 -6.49 -6.49
CA ALA A 503 8.47 -7.73 -6.49
C ALA A 503 8.39 -8.31 -5.07
N HIS A 504 9.46 -8.23 -4.28
CA HIS A 504 9.44 -8.65 -2.88
C HIS A 504 8.49 -7.81 -2.03
N ILE A 505 8.40 -6.49 -2.24
CA ILE A 505 7.39 -5.65 -1.57
C ILE A 505 5.97 -6.12 -1.91
N LEU A 506 5.69 -6.38 -3.19
CA LEU A 506 4.37 -6.83 -3.64
C LEU A 506 4.05 -8.24 -3.14
N MET A 507 5.03 -9.14 -3.10
CA MET A 507 4.89 -10.49 -2.52
C MET A 507 4.56 -10.41 -1.03
N ASN A 508 5.34 -9.65 -0.26
CA ASN A 508 5.10 -9.45 1.18
C ASN A 508 3.70 -8.86 1.43
N LEU A 509 3.28 -7.87 0.64
CA LEU A 509 1.95 -7.27 0.73
C LEU A 509 0.85 -8.29 0.38
N HIS A 510 1.04 -9.06 -0.68
CA HIS A 510 0.10 -10.09 -1.10
C HIS A 510 -0.09 -11.15 -0.02
N PHE A 511 0.98 -11.73 0.52
CA PHE A 511 0.89 -12.74 1.57
C PHE A 511 0.28 -12.20 2.86
N LEU A 512 0.64 -10.98 3.27
CA LEU A 512 0.05 -10.35 4.44
C LEU A 512 -1.46 -10.12 4.27
N LEU A 513 -1.89 -9.59 3.12
CA LEU A 513 -3.30 -9.28 2.87
C LEU A 513 -4.15 -10.53 2.61
N SER A 514 -3.67 -11.48 1.82
CA SER A 514 -4.40 -12.73 1.53
C SER A 514 -4.56 -13.57 2.81
N GLY A 515 -3.50 -13.67 3.62
CA GLY A 515 -3.55 -14.30 4.93
C GLY A 515 -4.53 -13.59 5.88
N TYR A 516 -4.47 -12.24 5.95
CA TYR A 516 -5.40 -11.48 6.78
C TYR A 516 -6.86 -11.68 6.38
N LEU A 517 -7.18 -11.65 5.09
CA LEU A 517 -8.52 -11.90 4.56
C LEU A 517 -9.00 -13.31 4.92
N PHE A 518 -8.17 -14.32 4.69
CA PHE A 518 -8.50 -15.71 4.99
C PHE A 518 -8.79 -15.92 6.49
N TYR A 519 -7.88 -15.49 7.36
CA TYR A 519 -8.05 -15.64 8.81
C TYR A 519 -9.15 -14.75 9.37
N TRP A 520 -9.44 -13.60 8.78
CA TRP A 520 -10.61 -12.78 9.15
C TRP A 520 -11.90 -13.57 8.96
N VAL A 521 -12.06 -14.28 7.85
CA VAL A 521 -13.23 -15.13 7.57
C VAL A 521 -13.27 -16.35 8.49
N VAL A 522 -12.13 -17.02 8.71
CA VAL A 522 -12.02 -18.26 9.49
C VAL A 522 -12.18 -18.01 11.00
N ILE A 523 -11.39 -17.10 11.57
CA ILE A 523 -11.41 -16.82 13.00
C ILE A 523 -12.66 -16.04 13.40
N GLY A 524 -12.99 -14.98 12.63
CA GLY A 524 -14.24 -14.23 12.78
C GLY A 524 -14.38 -13.51 14.12
N VAL A 525 -13.30 -12.90 14.64
CA VAL A 525 -13.34 -12.04 15.84
C VAL A 525 -14.04 -10.73 15.56
N ASP A 526 -13.75 -10.15 14.39
CA ASP A 526 -14.39 -8.95 13.88
C ASP A 526 -15.63 -9.30 13.04
N PRO A 527 -16.63 -8.39 12.93
CA PRO A 527 -17.79 -8.60 12.07
C PRO A 527 -17.32 -8.79 10.61
N SER A 528 -17.69 -9.93 10.03
CA SER A 528 -17.48 -10.24 8.62
C SER A 528 -18.77 -10.04 7.82
N PRO A 529 -18.70 -9.56 6.55
CA PRO A 529 -19.86 -9.53 5.66
C PRO A 529 -20.50 -10.92 5.43
N HIS A 530 -19.70 -11.99 5.55
CA HIS A 530 -20.13 -13.39 5.39
C HIS A 530 -19.82 -14.20 6.66
N PRO A 531 -20.68 -14.13 7.71
CA PRO A 531 -20.47 -14.90 8.91
C PRO A 531 -20.65 -16.40 8.64
N LEU A 532 -19.63 -17.20 8.95
CA LEU A 532 -19.67 -18.65 8.84
C LEU A 532 -20.06 -19.30 10.16
N GLN A 533 -20.79 -20.42 10.07
CA GLN A 533 -21.00 -21.32 11.21
C GLN A 533 -19.67 -21.98 11.62
N PRO A 534 -19.49 -22.35 12.92
CA PRO A 534 -18.23 -22.92 13.40
C PRO A 534 -17.76 -24.15 12.62
N LEU A 535 -18.67 -25.04 12.22
CA LEU A 535 -18.36 -26.23 11.44
C LEU A 535 -17.88 -25.88 10.01
N ALA A 536 -18.51 -24.87 9.38
CA ALA A 536 -18.09 -24.40 8.05
C ALA A 536 -16.70 -23.75 8.08
N LYS A 537 -16.36 -23.02 9.15
CA LYS A 537 -15.00 -22.47 9.37
C LYS A 537 -13.97 -23.58 9.47
N LEU A 538 -14.28 -24.63 10.23
CA LEU A 538 -13.43 -25.80 10.40
C LEU A 538 -13.24 -26.53 9.06
N GLY A 539 -14.33 -26.74 8.32
CA GLY A 539 -14.29 -27.35 6.98
C GLY A 539 -13.44 -26.54 5.97
N LEU A 540 -13.57 -25.21 6.00
CA LEU A 540 -12.78 -24.33 5.12
C LEU A 540 -11.28 -24.42 5.46
N LEU A 541 -10.93 -24.41 6.75
CA LEU A 541 -9.54 -24.54 7.21
C LEU A 541 -8.97 -25.92 6.83
N TRP A 542 -9.74 -26.98 7.06
CA TRP A 542 -9.34 -28.35 6.74
C TRP A 542 -9.16 -28.55 5.23
N ALA A 543 -10.00 -27.91 4.42
CA ALA A 543 -9.88 -27.96 2.96
C ALA A 543 -8.62 -27.27 2.41
N THR A 544 -8.10 -26.25 3.12
CA THR A 544 -6.88 -25.53 2.68
C THR A 544 -5.58 -26.19 3.15
N LEU A 545 -5.63 -26.99 4.22
CA LEU A 545 -4.46 -27.63 4.82
C LEU A 545 -3.66 -28.50 3.82
N PRO A 546 -4.29 -29.44 3.06
CA PRO A 546 -3.55 -30.28 2.11
C PRO A 546 -2.80 -29.49 1.03
N PHE A 547 -3.41 -28.43 0.52
CA PHE A 547 -2.77 -27.60 -0.51
C PHE A 547 -1.51 -26.94 0.02
N HIS A 548 -1.53 -26.47 1.27
CA HIS A 548 -0.36 -25.89 1.89
C HIS A 548 0.73 -26.93 2.13
N ALA A 549 0.38 -28.11 2.64
CA ALA A 549 1.30 -29.23 2.83
C ALA A 549 1.94 -29.69 1.52
N PHE A 550 1.12 -29.88 0.47
CA PHE A 550 1.63 -30.27 -0.87
C PHE A 550 2.54 -29.22 -1.49
N PHE A 551 2.30 -27.93 -1.24
CA PHE A 551 3.19 -26.87 -1.68
C PHE A 551 4.61 -27.05 -1.12
N GLY A 552 4.75 -27.23 0.21
CA GLY A 552 6.06 -27.44 0.83
C GLY A 552 6.73 -28.74 0.37
N ILE A 553 5.96 -29.84 0.26
CA ILE A 553 6.46 -31.13 -0.22
C ILE A 553 6.93 -31.02 -1.69
N ALA A 554 6.19 -30.32 -2.55
CA ALA A 554 6.57 -30.09 -3.93
C ALA A 554 7.90 -29.35 -4.03
N LEU A 555 8.08 -28.27 -3.25
CA LEU A 555 9.36 -27.53 -3.18
C LEU A 555 10.54 -28.39 -2.75
N MET A 556 10.34 -29.28 -1.76
CA MET A 556 11.40 -30.19 -1.29
C MET A 556 11.82 -31.23 -2.33
N ASN A 557 10.90 -31.63 -3.23
CA ASN A 557 11.15 -32.65 -4.24
C ASN A 557 11.51 -32.09 -5.62
N MET A 558 11.60 -30.77 -5.78
CA MET A 558 12.04 -30.19 -7.05
C MET A 558 13.53 -30.47 -7.29
N GLU A 559 13.86 -30.73 -8.54
CA GLU A 559 15.25 -30.92 -9.02
C GLU A 559 15.83 -29.64 -9.65
N THR A 560 14.99 -28.62 -9.85
CA THR A 560 15.39 -27.33 -10.40
C THR A 560 15.34 -26.24 -9.32
N VAL A 561 16.34 -25.36 -9.34
CA VAL A 561 16.43 -24.24 -8.40
C VAL A 561 15.54 -23.10 -8.89
N MET A 562 14.57 -22.70 -8.09
CA MET A 562 13.75 -21.51 -8.32
C MET A 562 14.58 -20.24 -8.15
N GLY A 563 14.46 -19.31 -9.10
CA GLY A 563 15.29 -18.10 -9.09
C GLY A 563 16.78 -18.37 -9.23
N GLY A 564 17.16 -19.55 -9.78
CA GLY A 564 18.53 -20.03 -9.82
C GLY A 564 19.50 -19.04 -10.46
N TRP A 565 19.10 -18.32 -11.50
CA TRP A 565 19.91 -17.30 -12.15
C TRP A 565 20.37 -16.21 -11.16
N PHE A 566 19.48 -15.73 -10.29
CA PHE A 566 19.75 -14.69 -9.33
C PHE A 566 20.66 -15.18 -8.18
N TYR A 567 20.33 -16.33 -7.60
CA TYR A 567 21.12 -16.89 -6.49
C TYR A 567 22.50 -17.35 -6.93
N GLN A 568 22.65 -17.84 -8.18
CA GLN A 568 23.97 -18.15 -8.76
C GLN A 568 24.80 -16.90 -8.99
N GLN A 569 24.18 -15.81 -9.48
CA GLN A 569 24.84 -14.52 -9.65
C GLN A 569 25.30 -13.95 -8.31
N LEU A 570 24.45 -14.03 -7.28
CA LEU A 570 24.77 -13.55 -5.93
C LEU A 570 25.92 -14.34 -5.27
N ASN A 571 26.05 -15.63 -5.59
CA ASN A 571 27.15 -16.54 -5.22
C ASN A 571 27.60 -16.42 -3.76
N LEU A 572 26.68 -16.62 -2.81
CA LEU A 572 26.96 -16.49 -1.38
C LEU A 572 27.98 -17.57 -0.90
N PRO A 573 29.09 -17.20 -0.23
CA PRO A 573 30.13 -18.16 0.14
C PRO A 573 29.70 -19.28 1.08
N TRP A 574 28.59 -19.07 1.81
CA TRP A 574 28.06 -20.04 2.79
C TRP A 574 26.89 -20.88 2.25
N VAL A 575 26.40 -20.62 1.05
CA VAL A 575 25.40 -21.45 0.38
C VAL A 575 26.10 -22.30 -0.65
N ARG A 576 26.48 -23.51 -0.25
CA ARG A 576 27.23 -24.43 -1.11
C ARG A 576 26.34 -25.11 -2.16
N ASP A 577 25.10 -25.39 -1.83
CA ASP A 577 24.11 -26.04 -2.69
C ASP A 577 22.80 -25.27 -2.60
N LEU A 578 22.41 -24.65 -3.72
CA LEU A 578 21.17 -23.89 -3.84
C LEU A 578 19.93 -24.78 -3.75
N LEU A 579 20.04 -26.03 -4.23
CA LEU A 579 18.94 -26.99 -4.17
C LEU A 579 18.67 -27.44 -2.73
N GLU A 580 19.75 -27.60 -1.94
CA GLU A 580 19.63 -27.91 -0.52
C GLU A 580 19.00 -26.73 0.26
N ASP A 581 19.39 -25.47 -0.02
CA ASP A 581 18.76 -24.29 0.56
C ASP A 581 17.27 -24.22 0.20
N GLN A 582 16.90 -24.58 -1.03
CA GLN A 582 15.50 -24.68 -1.47
C GLN A 582 14.74 -25.79 -0.73
N ARG A 583 15.34 -26.96 -0.51
CA ARG A 583 14.75 -28.04 0.27
C ARG A 583 14.48 -27.62 1.71
N VAL A 584 15.44 -26.93 2.33
CA VAL A 584 15.26 -26.33 3.66
C VAL A 584 14.10 -25.34 3.63
N GLY A 585 14.02 -24.49 2.61
CA GLY A 585 12.90 -23.56 2.39
C GLY A 585 11.55 -24.26 2.29
N GLY A 586 11.46 -25.34 1.51
CA GLY A 586 10.26 -26.19 1.40
C GLY A 586 9.88 -26.82 2.74
N GLY A 587 10.86 -27.32 3.51
CA GLY A 587 10.65 -27.85 4.85
C GLY A 587 10.14 -26.80 5.84
N LEU A 588 10.69 -25.58 5.78
CA LEU A 588 10.20 -24.44 6.56
C LEU A 588 8.75 -24.08 6.16
N ALA A 589 8.46 -24.01 4.87
CA ALA A 589 7.11 -23.76 4.39
C ALA A 589 6.13 -24.78 4.93
N TRP A 590 6.46 -26.06 4.84
CA TRP A 590 5.62 -27.15 5.37
C TRP A 590 5.46 -27.05 6.88
N GLY A 591 6.54 -27.10 7.66
CA GLY A 591 6.48 -27.20 9.11
C GLY A 591 5.95 -25.95 9.79
N THR A 592 6.42 -24.76 9.41
CA THR A 592 6.01 -23.49 10.04
C THR A 592 4.62 -23.03 9.57
N GLY A 593 4.16 -23.50 8.41
CA GLY A 593 2.83 -23.19 7.91
C GLY A 593 1.73 -24.03 8.57
N GLU A 594 1.98 -25.33 8.79
CA GLU A 594 0.97 -26.22 9.38
C GLU A 594 0.73 -25.97 10.87
N MET A 595 1.77 -25.63 11.64
CA MET A 595 1.65 -25.41 13.09
C MET A 595 0.60 -24.34 13.46
N PRO A 596 0.60 -23.12 12.86
CA PRO A 596 -0.43 -22.14 13.13
C PRO A 596 -1.84 -22.60 12.71
N LEU A 597 -1.96 -23.34 11.59
CA LEU A 597 -3.24 -23.88 11.13
C LEU A 597 -3.82 -24.89 12.12
N ILE A 598 -2.99 -25.80 12.66
CA ILE A 598 -3.39 -26.76 13.69
C ILE A 598 -3.86 -26.04 14.96
N VAL A 599 -3.14 -25.02 15.41
CA VAL A 599 -3.53 -24.23 16.59
C VAL A 599 -4.88 -23.53 16.37
N VAL A 600 -5.09 -22.93 15.20
CA VAL A 600 -6.38 -22.32 14.86
C VAL A 600 -7.49 -23.37 14.78
N MET A 601 -7.22 -24.53 14.20
CA MET A 601 -8.16 -25.65 14.13
C MET A 601 -8.58 -26.13 15.52
N LEU A 602 -7.64 -26.33 16.43
CA LEU A 602 -7.93 -26.70 17.81
C LEU A 602 -8.76 -25.62 18.53
N ALA A 603 -8.42 -24.34 18.31
CA ALA A 603 -9.19 -23.22 18.87
C ALA A 603 -10.64 -23.20 18.34
N LEU A 604 -10.83 -23.47 17.04
CA LEU A 604 -12.16 -23.56 16.43
C LEU A 604 -12.95 -24.76 16.94
N LEU A 605 -12.32 -25.92 17.15
CA LEU A 605 -12.95 -27.10 17.76
C LEU A 605 -13.44 -26.78 19.17
N VAL A 606 -12.64 -26.15 20.00
CA VAL A 606 -13.02 -25.68 21.33
C VAL A 606 -14.17 -24.68 21.26
N GLN A 607 -14.10 -23.73 20.31
CA GLN A 607 -15.16 -22.75 20.11
C GLN A 607 -16.48 -23.43 19.69
N TRP A 608 -16.43 -24.38 18.77
CA TRP A 608 -17.57 -25.16 18.34
C TRP A 608 -18.21 -25.94 19.50
N SER A 609 -17.41 -26.73 20.23
CA SER A 609 -17.89 -27.49 21.39
C SER A 609 -18.57 -26.60 22.45
N ARG A 610 -17.99 -25.41 22.73
CA ARG A 610 -18.60 -24.44 23.66
C ARG A 610 -19.90 -23.82 23.11
N SER A 611 -19.97 -23.59 21.81
CA SER A 611 -21.17 -23.09 21.15
C SER A 611 -22.28 -24.11 21.20
N ASP A 612 -21.95 -25.35 20.85
CA ASP A 612 -22.89 -26.49 20.85
C ASP A 612 -23.49 -26.74 22.24
N ARG A 613 -22.65 -26.78 23.28
CA ARG A 613 -23.10 -26.87 24.69
C ARG A 613 -24.02 -25.71 25.10
N ARG A 614 -23.83 -24.50 24.58
CA ARG A 614 -24.73 -23.37 24.88
C ARG A 614 -26.08 -23.53 24.21
N VAL A 615 -26.07 -24.02 22.98
CA VAL A 615 -27.29 -24.29 22.20
C VAL A 615 -28.06 -25.42 22.92
N ALA A 616 -27.39 -26.53 23.24
CA ALA A 616 -27.98 -27.64 23.99
C ALA A 616 -28.64 -27.16 25.29
N ARG A 617 -27.90 -26.43 26.16
CA ARG A 617 -28.45 -25.86 27.39
C ARG A 617 -29.61 -24.88 27.19
N ARG A 618 -29.73 -24.26 26.03
CA ARG A 618 -30.87 -23.42 25.69
C ARG A 618 -32.07 -24.26 25.31
N TYR A 619 -31.87 -25.33 24.55
CA TYR A 619 -32.94 -26.28 24.22
C TYR A 619 -33.43 -26.98 25.49
N ASP A 620 -32.54 -27.50 26.35
CA ASP A 620 -32.89 -28.14 27.63
C ASP A 620 -33.77 -27.20 28.47
N ARG A 621 -33.37 -25.92 28.62
CA ARG A 621 -34.16 -24.92 29.36
C ARG A 621 -35.54 -24.60 28.76
N VAL A 622 -35.70 -24.74 27.45
CA VAL A 622 -37.00 -24.55 26.78
C VAL A 622 -37.85 -25.81 27.02
N ALA A 623 -37.25 -27.00 26.83
CA ALA A 623 -37.90 -28.27 27.09
C ALA A 623 -38.40 -28.39 28.53
N ASP A 624 -37.56 -28.02 29.52
CA ASP A 624 -37.94 -27.95 30.93
C ASP A 624 -39.11 -27.00 31.23
N LYS A 625 -39.27 -25.93 30.42
CA LYS A 625 -40.38 -24.97 30.58
C LYS A 625 -41.69 -25.39 29.94
N ASP A 626 -41.60 -26.10 28.81
CA ASP A 626 -42.74 -26.45 27.96
C ASP A 626 -43.11 -27.95 28.12
N ASP A 627 -42.56 -28.64 29.16
CA ASP A 627 -42.77 -30.06 29.45
C ASP A 627 -42.55 -30.97 28.23
N ASP A 628 -41.41 -30.71 27.53
CA ASP A 628 -40.99 -31.41 26.30
C ASP A 628 -42.04 -31.37 25.17
N ALA A 629 -42.86 -30.32 25.09
CA ALA A 629 -43.93 -30.21 24.09
C ALA A 629 -43.44 -30.36 22.65
N ALA A 630 -42.24 -29.87 22.32
CA ALA A 630 -41.63 -30.02 21.00
C ALA A 630 -41.28 -31.48 20.68
N LEU A 631 -40.77 -32.26 21.66
CA LEU A 631 -40.48 -33.69 21.54
C LEU A 631 -41.78 -34.50 21.41
N ALA A 632 -42.78 -34.16 22.18
CA ALA A 632 -44.10 -34.79 22.11
C ALA A 632 -44.76 -34.58 20.74
N ALA A 633 -44.70 -33.35 20.18
CA ALA A 633 -45.19 -33.03 18.83
C ALA A 633 -44.41 -33.80 17.74
N HIS A 634 -43.09 -33.91 17.87
CA HIS A 634 -42.25 -34.67 16.95
C HIS A 634 -42.56 -36.16 16.97
N ASN A 635 -42.72 -36.75 18.15
CA ASN A 635 -43.10 -38.15 18.31
C ASN A 635 -44.52 -38.43 17.77
N ALA A 636 -45.46 -37.50 17.97
CA ALA A 636 -46.80 -37.60 17.42
C ALA A 636 -46.80 -37.59 15.88
N MET A 637 -45.96 -36.77 15.27
CA MET A 637 -45.76 -36.73 13.82
C MET A 637 -45.22 -38.08 13.28
N PHE A 638 -44.21 -38.65 13.92
CA PHE A 638 -43.70 -39.99 13.53
C PHE A 638 -44.71 -41.11 13.74
N ALA A 639 -45.49 -41.07 14.81
CA ALA A 639 -46.58 -42.03 15.03
C ALA A 639 -47.65 -41.92 13.93
N GLU A 640 -47.98 -40.71 13.46
CA GLU A 640 -48.91 -40.51 12.38
C GLU A 640 -48.34 -40.99 11.03
N LEU A 641 -47.05 -40.72 10.71
CA LEU A 641 -46.38 -41.23 9.54
C LEU A 641 -46.34 -42.75 9.52
N ALA A 642 -45.97 -43.40 10.64
CA ALA A 642 -45.97 -44.85 10.77
C ALA A 642 -47.37 -45.46 10.56
N ARG A 643 -48.43 -44.77 11.03
CA ARG A 643 -49.82 -45.20 10.80
C ARG A 643 -50.20 -45.12 9.30
N LYS A 644 -49.84 -44.03 8.62
CA LYS A 644 -50.07 -43.89 7.18
C LYS A 644 -49.31 -44.93 6.36
N ASP A 645 -48.04 -45.20 6.70
CA ASP A 645 -47.25 -46.24 6.04
C ASP A 645 -47.85 -47.66 6.26
N ALA A 646 -48.48 -47.91 7.42
CA ALA A 646 -49.16 -49.16 7.68
C ALA A 646 -50.48 -49.27 6.88
N GLU A 647 -51.23 -48.17 6.75
CA GLU A 647 -52.46 -48.12 5.93
C GLU A 647 -52.16 -48.30 4.41
N ASP A 648 -51.06 -47.72 3.93
CA ASP A 648 -50.65 -47.85 2.52
C ASP A 648 -50.10 -49.22 2.17
N ARG A 649 -49.59 -50.00 3.14
CA ARG A 649 -49.19 -51.40 2.95
C ARG A 649 -50.35 -52.38 2.82
N TRP A 650 -51.56 -52.01 3.23
CA TRP A 650 -52.77 -52.81 3.17
C TRP A 650 -53.69 -52.39 1.99
N ARG A 651 -53.29 -51.42 1.20
CA ARG A 651 -53.89 -51.07 -0.09
C ARG A 651 -53.03 -51.63 -1.25
#